data_12cf0cabccb1ef69bb9b16dbb7649080
#
_entry.id   12cf0cabccb1ef69bb9b16dbb7649080
#
_cell.length_a   1.000
_cell.length_b   1.000
_cell.length_c   1.000
_cell.angle_alpha   90.00
_cell.angle_beta   90.00
_cell.angle_gamma   90.00
#
_symmetry.space_group_name_H-M   'P 1'
#
loop_
_entity.id
_entity.type
_entity.pdbx_description
1 polymer ?
#
loop_
_entity_poly.entity_id
_entity_poly.type
_entity_poly.pdbx_seq_one_letter_code
_entity_poly.pdbx_strand_id
1 'polypeptide(L)'
;MNFINELNSSQQEAVINTEGPSLVIAGAGSGKTRVLTYRIAQLLSQGVPAYKILALTFTNKAAREMQKRIAELVGQEIAANLWMGTFHSIFSKILRFEAEKLGYTSSYTIYDTQDSKNMIKTIVKDMKLDDKIYKPSTILGRISMAKNNLIVAQSYAQSSRILSEDTASKRPLLGEIYKQYQQRCKQSDTMDFDDLLLQTNILFRDFPDILTKYQQKFNYILVDEYQDTNYAQYLIVKKLSDRHHNICVVGDDAQSIYSFRGARIENILNFKNDYPEYKLYKLEQNYRSTTTIVDAANCVISKNKEQIPKKTFSQNEEGEKIKVLRALSDKEEGFQVTNEIFRLANYEQQEYSDFAILYRTNAQSRILEEALRKRNIPYKIYGGQSFYQRKEIKDLLAYFRLTVNQNDEEAFKRIINYPRRGIGDSTVDKIREIAGKYHVSLWTVLCNLDKVAGAFNSGTLSKLQKFGSLIERFREQIANENAYDAAVIIARSSGIIDDLSNDETPEGVSRKENIQELLNGIKDFSETAYKEGKDDKLPAFLEGVALLTDQDGDKEGDQNKVTLMTIHASKGLEFSNVFITGLEEELFPAQQCVTTPAALEEERRLFYVALTRAEKRAFMSFATSRYKNGQVVSSRPSRFIGEIDQEFLEGYIAMREEPSGFKLKTTTAMSGLHKPAITLNKPATIDIPAIDRSKLKPIDSNQVVPGMIIFHPTFGAGKVVNLEGLGVQKKAKVVFREGGSRTLLLKFAKLYIQAD
;
A
#
# COMPACT_ATOMS: atom_id res chain seq x y z
N MET A 1 8.46 9.33 -40.11
CA MET A 1 8.31 8.07 -39.38
C MET A 1 6.85 7.68 -39.38
N ASN A 2 6.52 6.43 -39.71
CA ASN A 2 5.13 6.03 -40.03
C ASN A 2 4.34 5.48 -38.83
N PHE A 3 4.88 5.64 -37.60
CA PHE A 3 4.27 5.07 -36.40
C PHE A 3 2.91 5.70 -36.00
N ILE A 4 2.62 6.91 -36.48
CA ILE A 4 1.32 7.58 -36.21
C ILE A 4 0.16 6.80 -36.83
N ASN A 5 0.40 6.13 -37.97
CA ASN A 5 -0.65 5.37 -38.67
C ASN A 5 -1.10 4.10 -37.91
N GLU A 6 -0.37 3.69 -36.88
CA GLU A 6 -0.75 2.57 -36.00
C GLU A 6 -1.76 2.96 -34.92
N LEU A 7 -2.08 4.25 -34.79
CA LEU A 7 -2.95 4.82 -33.78
C LEU A 7 -4.35 5.05 -34.36
N ASN A 8 -5.38 4.93 -33.53
CA ASN A 8 -6.72 5.40 -33.90
C ASN A 8 -6.77 6.94 -33.92
N SER A 9 -7.86 7.50 -34.47
CA SER A 9 -8.00 8.95 -34.64
C SER A 9 -7.82 9.75 -33.35
N SER A 10 -8.45 9.32 -32.23
CA SER A 10 -8.33 9.99 -30.93
C SER A 10 -6.92 9.90 -30.34
N GLN A 11 -6.24 8.77 -30.55
CA GLN A 11 -4.85 8.59 -30.13
C GLN A 11 -3.90 9.45 -30.98
N GLN A 12 -4.13 9.52 -32.33
CA GLN A 12 -3.36 10.37 -33.23
C GLN A 12 -3.45 11.84 -32.84
N GLU A 13 -4.67 12.32 -32.57
CA GLU A 13 -4.90 13.69 -32.16
C GLU A 13 -4.14 14.04 -30.87
N ALA A 14 -4.19 13.15 -29.86
CA ALA A 14 -3.46 13.31 -28.62
C ALA A 14 -1.93 13.26 -28.78
N VAL A 15 -1.40 12.54 -29.79
CA VAL A 15 0.04 12.43 -30.06
C VAL A 15 0.58 13.62 -30.85
N ILE A 16 -0.17 14.11 -31.86
CA ILE A 16 0.29 15.16 -32.77
C ILE A 16 0.29 16.54 -32.10
N ASN A 17 -0.72 16.83 -31.26
CA ASN A 17 -0.84 18.13 -30.60
C ASN A 17 0.08 18.24 -29.38
N THR A 18 1.35 18.56 -29.60
CA THR A 18 2.38 18.54 -28.55
C THR A 18 2.43 19.81 -27.70
N GLU A 19 1.92 20.94 -28.17
CA GLU A 19 2.01 22.23 -27.49
C GLU A 19 0.82 22.51 -26.58
N GLY A 20 1.12 23.13 -25.44
CA GLY A 20 0.15 23.55 -24.42
C GLY A 20 -0.32 22.41 -23.53
N PRO A 21 -1.15 22.72 -22.50
CA PRO A 21 -1.60 21.74 -21.53
C PRO A 21 -2.59 20.77 -22.15
N SER A 22 -2.39 19.50 -21.92
CA SER A 22 -3.17 18.39 -22.49
C SER A 22 -3.59 17.42 -21.40
N LEU A 23 -4.87 17.10 -21.32
CA LEU A 23 -5.46 16.09 -20.47
C LEU A 23 -5.96 14.93 -21.32
N VAL A 24 -5.35 13.76 -21.17
CA VAL A 24 -5.76 12.54 -21.86
C VAL A 24 -6.49 11.64 -20.87
N ILE A 25 -7.80 11.55 -20.99
CA ILE A 25 -8.64 10.66 -20.20
C ILE A 25 -8.80 9.35 -20.96
N ALA A 26 -8.33 8.27 -20.36
CA ALA A 26 -8.15 7.03 -21.06
C ALA A 26 -8.69 5.85 -20.23
N GLY A 27 -9.76 5.21 -20.70
CA GLY A 27 -10.33 4.03 -20.06
C GLY A 27 -9.33 2.89 -19.87
N ALA A 28 -9.70 1.89 -19.10
CA ALA A 28 -8.90 0.68 -18.97
C ALA A 28 -8.66 0.04 -20.35
N GLY A 29 -7.45 -0.43 -20.65
CA GLY A 29 -7.13 -1.09 -21.92
C GLY A 29 -7.17 -0.20 -23.17
N SER A 30 -7.25 1.15 -23.06
CA SER A 30 -7.37 2.07 -24.20
C SER A 30 -6.02 2.53 -24.78
N GLY A 31 -4.89 2.02 -24.26
CA GLY A 31 -3.57 2.38 -24.79
C GLY A 31 -2.98 3.65 -24.18
N LYS A 32 -3.26 4.00 -22.93
CA LYS A 32 -2.65 5.11 -22.18
C LYS A 32 -1.14 5.24 -22.41
N THR A 33 -0.42 4.20 -22.07
CA THR A 33 1.05 4.15 -22.20
C THR A 33 1.50 4.27 -23.65
N ARG A 34 0.72 3.73 -24.60
CA ARG A 34 1.01 3.84 -26.03
C ARG A 34 0.96 5.30 -26.49
N VAL A 35 -0.09 6.04 -26.13
CA VAL A 35 -0.20 7.47 -26.47
C VAL A 35 0.95 8.27 -25.89
N LEU A 36 1.32 8.00 -24.62
CA LEU A 36 2.41 8.72 -23.97
C LEU A 36 3.77 8.45 -24.63
N THR A 37 4.08 7.17 -24.95
CA THR A 37 5.33 6.79 -25.63
C THR A 37 5.41 7.34 -27.05
N TYR A 38 4.31 7.31 -27.79
CA TYR A 38 4.24 7.85 -29.16
C TYR A 38 4.31 9.38 -29.18
N ARG A 39 3.74 10.07 -28.17
CA ARG A 39 3.88 11.53 -28.02
C ARG A 39 5.34 11.92 -27.73
N ILE A 40 6.07 11.16 -26.93
CA ILE A 40 7.52 11.36 -26.71
C ILE A 40 8.28 11.15 -28.02
N ALA A 41 7.99 10.06 -28.74
CA ALA A 41 8.61 9.79 -30.04
C ALA A 41 8.32 10.91 -31.06
N GLN A 42 7.12 11.47 -31.05
CA GLN A 42 6.75 12.62 -31.89
C GLN A 42 7.56 13.87 -31.56
N LEU A 43 7.70 14.23 -30.28
CA LEU A 43 8.52 15.35 -29.84
C LEU A 43 9.98 15.19 -30.29
N LEU A 44 10.55 13.99 -30.11
CA LEU A 44 11.91 13.69 -30.57
C LEU A 44 12.07 13.78 -32.09
N SER A 45 11.06 13.32 -32.84
CA SER A 45 11.06 13.42 -34.30
C SER A 45 10.95 14.87 -34.82
N GLN A 46 10.36 15.76 -34.03
CA GLN A 46 10.29 17.20 -34.28
C GLN A 46 11.60 17.94 -33.91
N GLY A 47 12.61 17.22 -33.45
CA GLY A 47 13.93 17.78 -33.09
C GLY A 47 14.01 18.31 -31.67
N VAL A 48 13.05 18.00 -30.80
CA VAL A 48 13.16 18.33 -29.37
C VAL A 48 14.26 17.46 -28.74
N PRO A 49 15.26 18.06 -28.11
CA PRO A 49 16.33 17.29 -27.45
C PRO A 49 15.78 16.42 -26.32
N ALA A 50 16.19 15.15 -26.24
CA ALA A 50 15.69 14.19 -25.24
C ALA A 50 15.82 14.68 -23.79
N TYR A 51 16.90 15.37 -23.43
CA TYR A 51 17.13 15.92 -22.09
C TYR A 51 16.17 17.05 -21.69
N LYS A 52 15.40 17.59 -22.65
CA LYS A 52 14.34 18.61 -22.40
C LYS A 52 12.98 18.00 -22.13
N ILE A 53 12.85 16.69 -22.18
CA ILE A 53 11.61 15.96 -21.95
C ILE A 53 11.69 15.28 -20.59
N LEU A 54 10.72 15.57 -19.72
CA LEU A 54 10.53 14.91 -18.43
C LEU A 54 9.29 14.00 -18.51
N ALA A 55 9.49 12.69 -18.32
CA ALA A 55 8.39 11.70 -18.29
C ALA A 55 8.34 11.02 -16.93
N LEU A 56 7.20 11.13 -16.24
CA LEU A 56 6.97 10.65 -14.88
C LEU A 56 5.91 9.54 -14.87
N THR A 57 6.19 8.47 -14.13
CA THR A 57 5.24 7.37 -13.90
C THR A 57 5.29 6.91 -12.44
N PHE A 58 4.44 5.93 -12.07
CA PHE A 58 4.32 5.47 -10.68
C PHE A 58 5.22 4.29 -10.33
N THR A 59 5.53 3.40 -11.27
CA THR A 59 6.29 2.18 -11.00
C THR A 59 7.54 2.09 -11.87
N ASN A 60 8.62 1.49 -11.34
CA ASN A 60 9.85 1.26 -12.09
C ASN A 60 9.61 0.31 -13.27
N LYS A 61 8.69 -0.65 -13.12
CA LYS A 61 8.30 -1.56 -14.21
C LYS A 61 7.72 -0.76 -15.38
N ALA A 62 6.76 0.15 -15.10
CA ALA A 62 6.18 1.00 -16.14
C ALA A 62 7.25 1.91 -16.79
N ALA A 63 8.15 2.49 -15.99
CA ALA A 63 9.24 3.31 -16.52
C ALA A 63 10.16 2.53 -17.48
N ARG A 64 10.56 1.31 -17.11
CA ARG A 64 11.39 0.43 -17.96
C ARG A 64 10.67 0.02 -19.24
N GLU A 65 9.40 -0.37 -19.14
CA GLU A 65 8.58 -0.73 -20.29
C GLU A 65 8.40 0.43 -21.27
N MET A 66 8.10 1.63 -20.76
CA MET A 66 8.00 2.85 -21.56
C MET A 66 9.33 3.15 -22.25
N GLN A 67 10.46 3.08 -21.53
CA GLN A 67 11.78 3.32 -22.10
C GLN A 67 12.11 2.34 -23.22
N LYS A 68 11.80 1.04 -23.03
CA LYS A 68 11.97 0.01 -24.06
C LYS A 68 11.14 0.35 -25.31
N ARG A 69 9.86 0.65 -25.16
CA ARG A 69 8.95 0.99 -26.27
C ARG A 69 9.42 2.26 -27.02
N ILE A 70 9.92 3.27 -26.31
CA ILE A 70 10.47 4.48 -26.93
C ILE A 70 11.76 4.13 -27.69
N ALA A 71 12.63 3.32 -27.12
CA ALA A 71 13.87 2.88 -27.79
C ALA A 71 13.59 2.11 -29.09
N GLU A 72 12.52 1.32 -29.13
CA GLU A 72 12.07 0.63 -30.35
C GLU A 72 11.61 1.62 -31.44
N LEU A 73 11.07 2.78 -31.07
CA LEU A 73 10.56 3.81 -32.00
C LEU A 73 11.64 4.76 -32.50
N VAL A 74 12.59 5.18 -31.65
CA VAL A 74 13.52 6.27 -31.93
C VAL A 74 14.99 5.89 -31.77
N GLY A 75 15.29 4.66 -31.34
CA GLY A 75 16.65 4.17 -31.09
C GLY A 75 17.11 4.32 -29.64
N GLN A 76 18.01 3.41 -29.23
CA GLN A 76 18.46 3.25 -27.85
C GLN A 76 19.22 4.49 -27.34
N GLU A 77 20.11 5.07 -28.16
CA GLU A 77 20.92 6.23 -27.77
C GLU A 77 20.08 7.46 -27.43
N ILE A 78 19.02 7.71 -28.20
CA ILE A 78 18.12 8.84 -27.98
C ILE A 78 17.28 8.60 -26.71
N ALA A 79 16.73 7.40 -26.57
CA ALA A 79 15.91 7.02 -25.43
C ALA A 79 16.67 7.06 -24.09
N ALA A 80 17.98 6.76 -24.09
CA ALA A 80 18.83 6.80 -22.90
C ALA A 80 19.01 8.21 -22.31
N ASN A 81 18.89 9.25 -23.12
CA ASN A 81 19.05 10.64 -22.71
C ASN A 81 17.76 11.31 -22.18
N LEU A 82 16.63 10.59 -22.17
CA LEU A 82 15.37 11.07 -21.60
C LEU A 82 15.45 11.14 -20.07
N TRP A 83 14.85 12.19 -19.51
CA TRP A 83 14.58 12.23 -18.07
C TRP A 83 13.27 11.48 -17.81
N MET A 84 13.39 10.16 -17.67
CA MET A 84 12.24 9.29 -17.46
C MET A 84 12.43 8.39 -16.23
N GLY A 85 11.39 8.26 -15.42
CA GLY A 85 11.41 7.44 -14.22
C GLY A 85 10.17 7.61 -13.35
N THR A 86 10.25 7.03 -12.15
CA THR A 86 9.23 7.31 -11.13
C THR A 86 9.45 8.70 -10.54
N PHE A 87 8.38 9.29 -9.95
CA PHE A 87 8.51 10.56 -9.22
C PHE A 87 9.69 10.53 -8.25
N HIS A 88 9.75 9.50 -7.41
CA HIS A 88 10.80 9.38 -6.40
C HIS A 88 12.20 9.25 -7.01
N SER A 89 12.39 8.48 -8.09
CA SER A 89 13.71 8.32 -8.72
C SER A 89 14.20 9.61 -9.37
N ILE A 90 13.32 10.33 -10.07
CA ILE A 90 13.70 11.60 -10.71
C ILE A 90 14.00 12.67 -9.67
N PHE A 91 13.16 12.80 -8.64
CA PHE A 91 13.37 13.84 -7.63
C PHE A 91 14.48 13.50 -6.64
N SER A 92 14.73 12.22 -6.36
CA SER A 92 15.95 11.80 -5.67
C SER A 92 17.21 12.24 -6.43
N LYS A 93 17.24 12.02 -7.76
CA LYS A 93 18.35 12.47 -8.61
C LYS A 93 18.53 13.99 -8.56
N ILE A 94 17.45 14.77 -8.63
CA ILE A 94 17.50 16.24 -8.49
C ILE A 94 18.04 16.63 -7.11
N LEU A 95 17.52 16.01 -6.05
CA LEU A 95 17.95 16.28 -4.67
C LEU A 95 19.43 15.98 -4.46
N ARG A 96 19.99 14.94 -5.09
CA ARG A 96 21.44 14.65 -4.99
C ARG A 96 22.29 15.73 -5.61
N PHE A 97 21.86 16.32 -6.72
CA PHE A 97 22.57 17.45 -7.33
C PHE A 97 22.49 18.73 -6.49
N GLU A 98 21.41 18.93 -5.76
CA GLU A 98 21.14 20.16 -5.01
C GLU A 98 21.17 19.95 -3.48
N ALA A 99 21.68 18.80 -3.01
CA ALA A 99 21.61 18.35 -1.61
C ALA A 99 22.15 19.39 -0.61
N GLU A 100 23.27 20.02 -0.95
CA GLU A 100 23.94 21.01 -0.09
C GLU A 100 23.06 22.22 0.23
N LYS A 101 22.22 22.65 -0.72
CA LYS A 101 21.27 23.76 -0.50
C LYS A 101 20.28 23.45 0.64
N LEU A 102 19.92 22.18 0.79
CA LEU A 102 19.06 21.70 1.85
C LEU A 102 19.84 21.24 3.08
N GLY A 103 21.18 21.32 3.05
CA GLY A 103 22.08 20.91 4.14
C GLY A 103 22.13 19.38 4.31
N TYR A 104 22.04 18.62 3.23
CA TYR A 104 22.33 17.19 3.14
C TYR A 104 23.61 16.99 2.32
N THR A 105 24.22 15.82 2.44
CA THR A 105 25.28 15.41 1.51
C THR A 105 24.66 14.82 0.24
N SER A 106 25.41 14.76 -0.85
CA SER A 106 24.96 14.08 -2.08
C SER A 106 24.82 12.56 -1.88
N SER A 107 25.40 11.99 -0.82
CA SER A 107 25.37 10.58 -0.47
C SER A 107 24.38 10.23 0.63
N TYR A 108 23.40 11.10 0.90
CA TYR A 108 22.36 10.82 1.90
C TYR A 108 21.72 9.45 1.69
N THR A 109 21.36 8.77 2.78
CA THR A 109 20.69 7.47 2.72
C THR A 109 19.17 7.64 2.60
N ILE A 110 18.54 6.79 1.79
CA ILE A 110 17.08 6.70 1.72
C ILE A 110 16.62 5.57 2.64
N TYR A 111 15.85 5.92 3.68
CA TYR A 111 15.28 4.97 4.64
C TYR A 111 14.06 4.25 4.07
N ASP A 112 14.03 2.94 4.24
CA ASP A 112 12.83 2.16 3.97
C ASP A 112 11.81 2.27 5.12
N THR A 113 10.64 1.66 4.90
CA THR A 113 9.55 1.65 5.91
C THR A 113 9.98 1.02 7.24
N GLN A 114 10.87 0.02 7.22
CA GLN A 114 11.31 -0.64 8.45
C GLN A 114 12.32 0.22 9.21
N ASP A 115 13.24 0.87 8.51
CA ASP A 115 14.21 1.80 9.10
C ASP A 115 13.45 2.97 9.78
N SER A 116 12.48 3.55 9.08
CA SER A 116 11.62 4.61 9.60
C SER A 116 10.84 4.18 10.85
N LYS A 117 10.26 2.97 10.86
CA LYS A 117 9.60 2.40 12.04
C LYS A 117 10.55 2.17 13.21
N ASN A 118 11.77 1.70 12.95
CA ASN A 118 12.77 1.46 13.98
C ASN A 118 13.21 2.78 14.63
N MET A 119 13.43 3.82 13.84
CA MET A 119 13.74 5.16 14.34
C MET A 119 12.61 5.70 15.21
N ILE A 120 11.35 5.62 14.76
CA ILE A 120 10.19 6.04 15.56
C ILE A 120 10.09 5.21 16.85
N LYS A 121 10.29 3.90 16.80
CA LYS A 121 10.32 3.02 17.98
C LYS A 121 11.37 3.48 18.99
N THR A 122 12.54 3.87 18.51
CA THR A 122 13.59 4.42 19.34
C THR A 122 13.17 5.73 20.00
N ILE A 123 12.55 6.66 19.25
CA ILE A 123 12.04 7.94 19.77
C ILE A 123 10.97 7.70 20.84
N VAL A 124 10.00 6.82 20.60
CA VAL A 124 8.94 6.46 21.56
C VAL A 124 9.54 5.92 22.85
N LYS A 125 10.58 5.06 22.75
CA LYS A 125 11.33 4.53 23.92
C LYS A 125 12.03 5.65 24.69
N ASP A 126 12.71 6.56 24.00
CA ASP A 126 13.48 7.65 24.61
C ASP A 126 12.56 8.67 25.31
N MET A 127 11.39 8.93 24.74
CA MET A 127 10.34 9.75 25.34
C MET A 127 9.58 9.03 26.47
N LYS A 128 9.89 7.76 26.77
CA LYS A 128 9.22 6.91 27.77
C LYS A 128 7.71 6.79 27.55
N LEU A 129 7.27 6.73 26.29
CA LEU A 129 5.88 6.61 25.91
C LEU A 129 5.46 5.14 25.79
N ASP A 130 4.17 4.87 26.00
CA ASP A 130 3.58 3.52 25.83
C ASP A 130 3.54 3.14 24.34
N ASP A 131 4.27 2.10 23.96
CA ASP A 131 4.37 1.59 22.58
C ASP A 131 3.07 0.96 22.05
N LYS A 132 2.13 0.60 22.93
CA LYS A 132 0.78 0.14 22.55
C LYS A 132 -0.11 1.29 22.08
N ILE A 133 0.07 2.48 22.64
CA ILE A 133 -0.63 3.71 22.26
C ILE A 133 0.08 4.34 21.06
N TYR A 134 1.40 4.50 21.16
CA TYR A 134 2.26 5.13 20.15
C TYR A 134 2.91 4.07 19.24
N LYS A 135 2.08 3.25 18.58
CA LYS A 135 2.57 2.21 17.65
C LYS A 135 3.37 2.82 16.51
N PRO A 136 4.62 2.41 16.26
CA PRO A 136 5.47 2.99 15.22
C PRO A 136 4.83 3.02 13.83
N SER A 137 4.10 1.97 13.45
CA SER A 137 3.40 1.93 12.15
C SER A 137 2.30 2.98 12.03
N THR A 138 1.56 3.25 13.11
CA THR A 138 0.48 4.25 13.11
C THR A 138 1.06 5.66 13.07
N ILE A 139 2.14 5.91 13.81
CA ILE A 139 2.83 7.21 13.84
C ILE A 139 3.45 7.49 12.47
N LEU A 140 4.16 6.51 11.88
CA LEU A 140 4.73 6.65 10.55
C LEU A 140 3.65 6.98 9.51
N GLY A 141 2.50 6.33 9.55
CA GLY A 141 1.38 6.63 8.65
C GLY A 141 0.87 8.07 8.79
N ARG A 142 0.81 8.61 10.01
CA ARG A 142 0.42 10.02 10.24
C ARG A 142 1.47 11.00 9.76
N ILE A 143 2.76 10.70 9.97
CA ILE A 143 3.89 11.52 9.47
C ILE A 143 3.90 11.49 7.94
N SER A 144 3.77 10.32 7.33
CA SER A 144 3.69 10.16 5.88
C SER A 144 2.55 10.99 5.28
N MET A 145 1.35 10.90 5.85
CA MET A 145 0.21 11.71 5.42
C MET A 145 0.48 13.21 5.55
N ALA A 146 1.13 13.65 6.61
CA ALA A 146 1.51 15.04 6.79
C ALA A 146 2.50 15.50 5.72
N LYS A 147 3.58 14.72 5.46
CA LYS A 147 4.58 15.01 4.43
C LYS A 147 3.96 15.08 3.03
N ASN A 148 3.10 14.12 2.68
CA ASN A 148 2.40 14.09 1.38
C ASN A 148 1.44 15.28 1.18
N ASN A 149 1.02 15.94 2.29
CA ASN A 149 0.27 17.19 2.29
C ASN A 149 1.16 18.43 2.53
N LEU A 150 2.48 18.28 2.46
CA LEU A 150 3.48 19.35 2.66
C LEU A 150 3.42 20.02 4.05
N ILE A 151 2.94 19.30 5.06
CA ILE A 151 2.90 19.76 6.45
C ILE A 151 4.18 19.33 7.15
N VAL A 152 5.12 20.25 7.30
CA VAL A 152 6.37 20.04 8.03
C VAL A 152 6.12 19.91 9.55
N ALA A 153 7.05 19.30 10.28
CA ALA A 153 6.88 19.02 11.71
C ALA A 153 6.55 20.26 12.55
N GLN A 154 7.12 21.42 12.22
CA GLN A 154 6.81 22.68 12.91
C GLN A 154 5.35 23.10 12.69
N SER A 155 4.87 23.10 11.44
CA SER A 155 3.48 23.44 11.10
C SER A 155 2.49 22.43 11.69
N TYR A 156 2.88 21.15 11.74
CA TYR A 156 2.09 20.08 12.36
C TYR A 156 1.84 20.37 13.85
N ALA A 157 2.91 20.70 14.59
CA ALA A 157 2.85 21.00 16.01
C ALA A 157 2.11 22.32 16.35
N GLN A 158 1.94 23.22 15.38
CA GLN A 158 1.23 24.49 15.56
C GLN A 158 -0.24 24.43 15.13
N SER A 159 -0.68 23.38 14.46
CA SER A 159 -2.05 23.24 13.95
C SER A 159 -3.00 22.79 15.06
N SER A 160 -3.86 23.69 15.55
CA SER A 160 -4.87 23.39 16.57
C SER A 160 -5.83 22.25 16.14
N ARG A 161 -6.17 22.18 14.87
CA ARG A 161 -7.00 21.09 14.30
C ARG A 161 -6.29 19.74 14.44
N ILE A 162 -5.03 19.63 14.00
CA ILE A 162 -4.27 18.39 14.06
C ILE A 162 -4.06 17.95 15.52
N LEU A 163 -3.72 18.88 16.40
CA LEU A 163 -3.54 18.60 17.82
C LEU A 163 -4.83 18.09 18.48
N SER A 164 -5.99 18.64 18.10
CA SER A 164 -7.28 18.15 18.62
C SER A 164 -7.60 16.73 18.11
N GLU A 165 -7.31 16.42 16.84
CA GLU A 165 -7.46 15.06 16.27
C GLU A 165 -6.52 14.06 16.98
N ASP A 166 -5.26 14.44 17.20
CA ASP A 166 -4.29 13.59 17.88
C ASP A 166 -4.65 13.36 19.36
N THR A 167 -5.18 14.39 20.03
CA THR A 167 -5.69 14.26 21.40
C THR A 167 -6.91 13.34 21.45
N ALA A 168 -7.86 13.49 20.55
CA ALA A 168 -9.03 12.61 20.43
C ALA A 168 -8.62 11.15 20.17
N SER A 169 -7.54 10.92 19.42
CA SER A 169 -6.95 9.59 19.17
C SER A 169 -6.03 9.10 20.30
N LYS A 170 -5.96 9.81 21.45
CA LYS A 170 -5.10 9.54 22.62
C LYS A 170 -3.59 9.59 22.32
N ARG A 171 -3.16 10.42 21.36
CA ARG A 171 -1.75 10.58 20.94
C ARG A 171 -1.32 12.05 20.89
N PRO A 172 -1.49 12.86 21.96
CA PRO A 172 -1.22 14.29 21.93
C PRO A 172 0.25 14.67 21.66
N LEU A 173 1.20 13.73 21.86
CA LEU A 173 2.63 13.97 21.65
C LEU A 173 3.13 13.58 20.24
N LEU A 174 2.23 13.29 19.30
CA LEU A 174 2.62 12.87 17.95
C LEU A 174 3.40 13.96 17.21
N GLY A 175 3.03 15.23 17.37
CA GLY A 175 3.76 16.36 16.80
C GLY A 175 5.21 16.46 17.32
N GLU A 176 5.45 16.16 18.61
CA GLU A 176 6.81 16.15 19.17
C GLU A 176 7.61 14.95 18.65
N ILE A 177 6.98 13.79 18.49
CA ILE A 177 7.62 12.62 17.87
C ILE A 177 8.01 12.95 16.42
N TYR A 178 7.15 13.62 15.65
CA TYR A 178 7.46 14.02 14.28
C TYR A 178 8.65 14.97 14.21
N LYS A 179 8.70 15.95 15.12
CA LYS A 179 9.82 16.89 15.21
C LYS A 179 11.15 16.16 15.50
N GLN A 180 11.16 15.25 16.49
CA GLN A 180 12.35 14.46 16.80
C GLN A 180 12.73 13.52 15.65
N TYR A 181 11.75 12.92 14.97
CA TYR A 181 11.98 12.09 13.80
C TYR A 181 12.67 12.88 12.68
N GLN A 182 12.16 14.06 12.32
CA GLN A 182 12.76 14.93 11.30
C GLN A 182 14.17 15.36 11.68
N GLN A 183 14.40 15.73 12.97
CA GLN A 183 15.71 16.13 13.46
C GLN A 183 16.72 14.98 13.37
N ARG A 184 16.35 13.76 13.76
CA ARG A 184 17.23 12.59 13.68
C ARG A 184 17.53 12.18 12.25
N CYS A 185 16.54 12.19 11.36
CA CYS A 185 16.77 11.97 9.92
C CYS A 185 17.82 12.96 9.39
N LYS A 186 17.72 14.25 9.79
CA LYS A 186 18.67 15.25 9.38
C LYS A 186 20.09 15.01 9.94
N GLN A 187 20.19 14.64 11.23
CA GLN A 187 21.47 14.33 11.88
C GLN A 187 22.13 13.07 11.29
N SER A 188 21.34 12.10 10.86
CA SER A 188 21.81 10.87 10.25
C SER A 188 22.07 11.01 8.75
N ASP A 189 21.94 12.21 8.19
CA ASP A 189 22.00 12.47 6.74
C ASP A 189 21.13 11.47 5.95
N THR A 190 19.85 11.38 6.34
CA THR A 190 18.90 10.45 5.76
C THR A 190 17.59 11.12 5.40
N MET A 191 16.93 10.62 4.37
CA MET A 191 15.57 10.96 3.97
C MET A 191 14.73 9.70 3.91
N ASP A 192 13.47 9.73 4.36
CA ASP A 192 12.53 8.66 4.02
C ASP A 192 11.91 8.91 2.63
N PHE A 193 11.09 7.96 2.18
CA PHE A 193 10.48 8.04 0.85
C PHE A 193 9.64 9.30 0.65
N ASP A 194 8.89 9.73 1.66
CA ASP A 194 8.04 10.93 1.59
C ASP A 194 8.88 12.22 1.64
N ASP A 195 10.06 12.18 2.28
CA ASP A 195 10.98 13.30 2.29
C ASP A 195 11.48 13.66 0.89
N LEU A 196 11.64 12.70 -0.03
CA LEU A 196 12.08 12.97 -1.39
C LEU A 196 11.15 13.98 -2.10
N LEU A 197 9.85 13.86 -1.87
CA LEU A 197 8.86 14.78 -2.44
C LEU A 197 8.72 16.07 -1.61
N LEU A 198 8.75 15.96 -0.29
CA LEU A 198 8.66 17.12 0.60
C LEU A 198 9.86 18.06 0.41
N GLN A 199 11.09 17.51 0.43
CA GLN A 199 12.33 18.30 0.27
C GLN A 199 12.45 18.91 -1.14
N THR A 200 11.96 18.23 -2.17
CA THR A 200 11.88 18.81 -3.52
C THR A 200 10.94 20.03 -3.55
N ASN A 201 9.79 19.96 -2.86
CA ASN A 201 8.88 21.11 -2.78
C ASN A 201 9.50 22.27 -1.97
N ILE A 202 10.24 21.96 -0.90
CA ILE A 202 10.98 22.95 -0.10
C ILE A 202 12.09 23.58 -0.97
N LEU A 203 12.86 22.78 -1.70
CA LEU A 203 13.90 23.24 -2.62
C LEU A 203 13.33 24.24 -3.63
N PHE A 204 12.22 23.90 -4.29
CA PHE A 204 11.59 24.76 -5.29
C PHE A 204 10.85 25.97 -4.71
N ARG A 205 10.54 25.97 -3.42
CA ARG A 205 9.97 27.11 -2.72
C ARG A 205 11.05 28.10 -2.28
N ASP A 206 12.12 27.59 -1.67
CA ASP A 206 13.09 28.40 -0.96
C ASP A 206 14.27 28.84 -1.89
N PHE A 207 14.45 28.17 -3.04
CA PHE A 207 15.50 28.46 -4.03
C PHE A 207 14.89 28.65 -5.43
N PRO A 208 14.35 29.85 -5.74
CA PRO A 208 13.72 30.12 -7.04
C PRO A 208 14.69 30.00 -8.25
N ASP A 209 15.97 30.22 -8.05
CA ASP A 209 17.03 30.01 -9.03
C ASP A 209 17.11 28.54 -9.46
N ILE A 210 17.01 27.61 -8.52
CA ILE A 210 16.96 26.18 -8.78
C ILE A 210 15.70 25.80 -9.54
N LEU A 211 14.53 26.30 -9.11
CA LEU A 211 13.28 26.08 -9.84
C LEU A 211 13.41 26.56 -11.29
N THR A 212 13.91 27.78 -11.51
CA THR A 212 14.11 28.36 -12.85
C THR A 212 15.06 27.50 -13.69
N LYS A 213 16.15 26.98 -13.11
CA LYS A 213 17.08 26.06 -13.77
C LYS A 213 16.35 24.83 -14.34
N TYR A 214 15.47 24.19 -13.54
CA TYR A 214 14.75 22.99 -13.98
C TYR A 214 13.55 23.31 -14.89
N GLN A 215 12.90 24.47 -14.77
CA GLN A 215 11.91 24.96 -15.71
C GLN A 215 12.52 25.22 -17.10
N GLN A 216 13.77 25.72 -17.17
CA GLN A 216 14.48 25.91 -18.43
C GLN A 216 14.99 24.60 -19.03
N LYS A 217 15.30 23.64 -18.17
CA LYS A 217 15.74 22.31 -18.58
C LYS A 217 14.63 21.48 -19.18
N PHE A 218 13.46 21.43 -18.54
CA PHE A 218 12.33 20.59 -18.94
C PHE A 218 11.28 21.41 -19.67
N ASN A 219 11.33 21.39 -21.00
CA ASN A 219 10.36 22.13 -21.83
C ASN A 219 9.04 21.37 -22.00
N TYR A 220 9.05 20.04 -21.86
CA TYR A 220 7.88 19.19 -21.97
C TYR A 220 7.82 18.23 -20.77
N ILE A 221 6.66 18.19 -20.11
CA ILE A 221 6.43 17.36 -18.95
C ILE A 221 5.26 16.42 -19.26
N LEU A 222 5.53 15.11 -19.16
CA LEU A 222 4.53 14.07 -19.37
C LEU A 222 4.34 13.26 -18.10
N VAL A 223 3.11 13.03 -17.70
CA VAL A 223 2.79 12.31 -16.45
C VAL A 223 1.79 11.22 -16.75
N ASP A 224 2.17 9.97 -16.46
CA ASP A 224 1.28 8.81 -16.50
C ASP A 224 0.57 8.61 -15.16
N GLU A 225 -0.59 7.94 -15.18
CA GLU A 225 -1.41 7.61 -14.00
C GLU A 225 -1.69 8.84 -13.10
N TYR A 226 -1.96 10.01 -13.71
CA TYR A 226 -2.06 11.29 -12.99
C TYR A 226 -3.10 11.31 -11.87
N GLN A 227 -4.16 10.49 -11.94
CA GLN A 227 -5.19 10.32 -10.92
C GLN A 227 -4.67 9.76 -9.59
N ASP A 228 -3.48 9.17 -9.58
CA ASP A 228 -2.87 8.60 -8.37
C ASP A 228 -1.86 9.55 -7.70
N THR A 229 -1.69 10.76 -8.24
CA THR A 229 -0.77 11.75 -7.67
C THR A 229 -1.26 12.25 -6.32
N ASN A 230 -0.33 12.38 -5.35
CA ASN A 230 -0.58 13.10 -4.11
C ASN A 230 -0.36 14.61 -4.27
N TYR A 231 -0.68 15.39 -3.24
CA TYR A 231 -0.55 16.85 -3.31
C TYR A 231 0.90 17.33 -3.53
N ALA A 232 1.87 16.65 -2.94
CA ALA A 232 3.29 17.00 -3.11
C ALA A 232 3.75 16.79 -4.56
N GLN A 233 3.36 15.67 -5.19
CA GLN A 233 3.66 15.36 -6.60
C GLN A 233 2.98 16.34 -7.55
N TYR A 234 1.69 16.59 -7.33
CA TYR A 234 0.92 17.58 -8.09
C TYR A 234 1.60 18.95 -8.08
N LEU A 235 1.98 19.45 -6.91
CA LEU A 235 2.56 20.79 -6.79
C LEU A 235 3.94 20.89 -7.46
N ILE A 236 4.76 19.84 -7.40
CA ILE A 236 6.05 19.79 -8.10
C ILE A 236 5.84 19.91 -9.62
N VAL A 237 4.94 19.10 -10.17
CA VAL A 237 4.63 19.12 -11.61
C VAL A 237 4.10 20.48 -12.05
N LYS A 238 3.17 21.05 -11.27
CA LYS A 238 2.60 22.37 -11.53
C LYS A 238 3.68 23.45 -11.57
N LYS A 239 4.55 23.51 -10.54
CA LYS A 239 5.66 24.48 -10.50
C LYS A 239 6.62 24.33 -11.67
N LEU A 240 6.97 23.11 -12.06
CA LEU A 240 7.89 22.87 -13.17
C LEU A 240 7.28 23.29 -14.51
N SER A 241 5.97 23.10 -14.74
CA SER A 241 5.28 23.45 -15.99
C SER A 241 4.85 24.90 -16.09
N ASP A 242 4.89 25.66 -15.00
CA ASP A 242 4.32 27.02 -14.88
C ASP A 242 4.92 28.04 -15.87
N ARG A 243 6.15 27.79 -16.38
CA ARG A 243 6.82 28.68 -17.34
C ARG A 243 6.35 28.52 -18.78
N HIS A 244 6.05 27.28 -19.22
CA HIS A 244 5.82 26.98 -20.65
C HIS A 244 4.49 26.27 -20.91
N HIS A 245 3.80 25.80 -19.86
CA HIS A 245 2.52 25.07 -19.89
C HIS A 245 2.48 23.83 -20.80
N ASN A 246 3.65 23.35 -21.30
CA ASN A 246 3.75 22.13 -22.09
C ASN A 246 3.70 20.89 -21.19
N ILE A 247 2.53 20.67 -20.62
CA ILE A 247 2.24 19.54 -19.74
C ILE A 247 1.20 18.63 -20.40
N CYS A 248 1.51 17.33 -20.44
CA CYS A 248 0.56 16.30 -20.86
C CYS A 248 0.37 15.32 -19.72
N VAL A 249 -0.84 15.27 -19.18
CA VAL A 249 -1.20 14.29 -18.14
C VAL A 249 -2.12 13.23 -18.73
N VAL A 250 -1.81 11.97 -18.45
CA VAL A 250 -2.61 10.82 -18.87
C VAL A 250 -3.13 10.13 -17.64
N GLY A 251 -4.40 9.76 -17.62
CA GLY A 251 -4.99 9.11 -16.47
C GLY A 251 -6.38 8.55 -16.70
N ASP A 252 -6.86 7.85 -15.70
CA ASP A 252 -8.21 7.31 -15.62
C ASP A 252 -8.75 7.52 -14.21
N ASP A 253 -9.63 8.48 -14.05
CA ASP A 253 -10.30 8.77 -12.77
C ASP A 253 -11.01 7.53 -12.19
N ALA A 254 -11.53 6.63 -13.06
CA ALA A 254 -12.12 5.35 -12.66
C ALA A 254 -11.11 4.35 -12.08
N GLN A 255 -9.80 4.60 -12.20
CA GLN A 255 -8.73 3.76 -11.63
C GLN A 255 -7.98 4.45 -10.47
N SER A 256 -8.53 5.52 -9.89
CA SER A 256 -7.96 6.16 -8.69
C SER A 256 -8.29 5.33 -7.44
N ILE A 257 -7.30 4.56 -6.95
CA ILE A 257 -7.46 3.57 -5.87
C ILE A 257 -6.38 3.67 -4.78
N TYR A 258 -5.62 4.76 -4.72
CA TYR A 258 -4.51 4.95 -3.78
C TYR A 258 -4.70 6.11 -2.81
N SER A 259 -5.95 6.47 -2.45
CA SER A 259 -6.20 7.55 -1.47
C SER A 259 -5.57 7.24 -0.11
N PHE A 260 -5.52 5.97 0.28
CA PHE A 260 -4.85 5.50 1.51
C PHE A 260 -3.32 5.76 1.52
N ARG A 261 -2.72 6.02 0.35
CA ARG A 261 -1.33 6.48 0.18
C ARG A 261 -1.22 7.99 -0.07
N GLY A 262 -2.32 8.73 0.10
CA GLY A 262 -2.36 10.18 -0.09
C GLY A 262 -2.67 10.63 -1.51
N ALA A 263 -3.00 9.75 -2.45
CA ALA A 263 -3.47 10.12 -3.77
C ALA A 263 -4.73 10.98 -3.68
N ARG A 264 -4.85 11.95 -4.59
CA ARG A 264 -5.98 12.87 -4.66
C ARG A 264 -6.58 12.87 -6.06
N ILE A 265 -7.76 12.29 -6.19
CA ILE A 265 -8.50 12.27 -7.46
C ILE A 265 -8.81 13.69 -7.96
N GLU A 266 -8.94 14.64 -7.03
CA GLU A 266 -9.19 16.06 -7.34
C GLU A 266 -8.09 16.65 -8.24
N ASN A 267 -6.86 16.12 -8.22
CA ASN A 267 -5.78 16.60 -9.07
C ASN A 267 -6.11 16.45 -10.56
N ILE A 268 -6.71 15.32 -10.96
CA ILE A 268 -7.13 15.12 -12.36
C ILE A 268 -8.47 15.78 -12.66
N LEU A 269 -9.42 15.76 -11.71
CA LEU A 269 -10.73 16.38 -11.88
C LEU A 269 -10.64 17.91 -12.02
N ASN A 270 -9.69 18.54 -11.32
CA ASN A 270 -9.49 19.99 -11.29
C ASN A 270 -8.40 20.49 -12.26
N PHE A 271 -7.84 19.64 -13.11
CA PHE A 271 -6.83 20.03 -14.10
C PHE A 271 -7.26 21.24 -14.95
N LYS A 272 -8.55 21.28 -15.33
CA LYS A 272 -9.17 22.40 -16.06
C LYS A 272 -9.12 23.74 -15.32
N ASN A 273 -9.05 23.73 -14.00
CA ASN A 273 -8.99 24.96 -13.20
C ASN A 273 -7.55 25.51 -13.12
N ASP A 274 -6.56 24.61 -13.19
CA ASP A 274 -5.14 24.99 -13.22
C ASP A 274 -4.69 25.48 -14.61
N TYR A 275 -5.26 24.90 -15.66
CA TYR A 275 -4.94 25.17 -17.06
C TYR A 275 -6.22 25.40 -17.86
N PRO A 276 -6.79 26.62 -17.84
CA PRO A 276 -8.07 26.90 -18.53
C PRO A 276 -8.04 26.66 -20.04
N GLU A 277 -6.86 26.80 -20.66
CA GLU A 277 -6.60 26.58 -22.09
C GLU A 277 -6.34 25.12 -22.48
N TYR A 278 -6.52 24.18 -21.56
CA TYR A 278 -6.20 22.76 -21.77
C TYR A 278 -7.01 22.14 -22.93
N LYS A 279 -6.37 21.17 -23.58
CA LYS A 279 -7.01 20.31 -24.58
C LYS A 279 -7.37 18.97 -23.94
N LEU A 280 -8.63 18.56 -24.11
CA LEU A 280 -9.13 17.27 -23.58
C LEU A 280 -9.18 16.23 -24.70
N TYR A 281 -8.52 15.09 -24.50
CA TYR A 281 -8.57 13.94 -25.38
C TYR A 281 -9.19 12.76 -24.63
N LYS A 282 -10.14 12.04 -25.25
CA LYS A 282 -10.78 10.86 -24.65
C LYS A 282 -10.42 9.62 -25.45
N LEU A 283 -9.79 8.65 -24.77
CA LEU A 283 -9.48 7.33 -25.33
C LEU A 283 -10.51 6.33 -24.80
N GLU A 284 -11.55 6.12 -25.57
CA GLU A 284 -12.73 5.33 -25.16
C GLU A 284 -12.71 3.89 -25.71
N GLN A 285 -11.90 3.60 -26.74
CA GLN A 285 -11.79 2.26 -27.31
C GLN A 285 -10.88 1.37 -26.43
N ASN A 286 -11.44 0.28 -25.93
CA ASN A 286 -10.71 -0.77 -25.21
C ASN A 286 -10.21 -1.83 -26.19
N TYR A 287 -8.91 -2.17 -26.08
CA TYR A 287 -8.24 -3.18 -26.92
C TYR A 287 -7.91 -4.46 -26.15
N ARG A 288 -8.21 -4.51 -24.86
CA ARG A 288 -7.83 -5.59 -23.94
C ARG A 288 -8.92 -6.65 -23.83
N SER A 289 -10.11 -6.22 -23.43
CA SER A 289 -11.15 -7.10 -22.90
C SER A 289 -12.27 -7.34 -23.93
N THR A 290 -12.99 -8.45 -23.75
CA THR A 290 -14.25 -8.72 -24.46
C THR A 290 -15.30 -7.66 -24.16
N THR A 291 -16.32 -7.52 -25.04
CA THR A 291 -17.36 -6.50 -24.86
C THR A 291 -18.16 -6.73 -23.59
N THR A 292 -18.50 -7.99 -23.24
CA THR A 292 -19.21 -8.35 -21.99
C THR A 292 -18.49 -7.81 -20.74
N ILE A 293 -17.15 -7.95 -20.65
CA ILE A 293 -16.37 -7.46 -19.52
C ILE A 293 -16.38 -5.93 -19.48
N VAL A 294 -16.22 -5.26 -20.62
CA VAL A 294 -16.23 -3.81 -20.72
C VAL A 294 -17.57 -3.23 -20.32
N ASP A 295 -18.67 -3.78 -20.80
CA ASP A 295 -20.02 -3.30 -20.51
C ASP A 295 -20.38 -3.55 -19.03
N ALA A 296 -20.05 -4.71 -18.48
CA ALA A 296 -20.20 -4.98 -17.06
C ALA A 296 -19.40 -3.98 -16.18
N ALA A 297 -18.17 -3.64 -16.58
CA ALA A 297 -17.36 -2.65 -15.89
C ALA A 297 -17.96 -1.24 -15.99
N ASN A 298 -18.55 -0.87 -17.15
CA ASN A 298 -19.27 0.37 -17.32
C ASN A 298 -20.51 0.46 -16.43
N CYS A 299 -21.28 -0.63 -16.27
CA CYS A 299 -22.42 -0.68 -15.35
C CYS A 299 -22.00 -0.29 -13.91
N VAL A 300 -20.92 -0.87 -13.44
CA VAL A 300 -20.39 -0.61 -12.09
C VAL A 300 -19.95 0.84 -11.95
N ILE A 301 -19.04 1.30 -12.82
CA ILE A 301 -18.40 2.60 -12.63
C ILE A 301 -19.36 3.76 -12.86
N SER A 302 -20.44 3.58 -13.65
CA SER A 302 -21.47 4.60 -13.88
C SER A 302 -22.20 5.03 -12.60
N LYS A 303 -22.14 4.24 -11.52
CA LYS A 303 -22.74 4.56 -10.22
C LYS A 303 -21.95 5.59 -9.42
N ASN A 304 -20.69 5.88 -9.78
CA ASN A 304 -19.91 6.94 -9.17
C ASN A 304 -20.37 8.30 -9.69
N LYS A 305 -20.41 9.29 -8.81
CA LYS A 305 -20.86 10.65 -9.15
C LYS A 305 -19.69 11.54 -9.57
N GLU A 306 -18.57 11.41 -8.87
CA GLU A 306 -17.38 12.23 -9.14
C GLU A 306 -16.51 11.52 -10.18
N GLN A 307 -16.76 11.83 -11.47
CA GLN A 307 -16.02 11.27 -12.59
C GLN A 307 -16.02 12.19 -13.80
N ILE A 308 -15.04 12.00 -14.68
CA ILE A 308 -15.01 12.65 -16.00
C ILE A 308 -15.85 11.79 -16.96
N PRO A 309 -16.91 12.34 -17.57
CA PRO A 309 -17.80 11.55 -18.43
C PRO A 309 -17.05 10.92 -19.61
N LYS A 310 -17.08 9.59 -19.67
CA LYS A 310 -16.55 8.78 -20.78
C LYS A 310 -17.36 7.48 -20.88
N LYS A 311 -17.39 6.89 -22.06
CA LYS A 311 -18.01 5.58 -22.29
C LYS A 311 -17.01 4.67 -23.00
N THR A 312 -16.41 3.76 -22.24
CA THR A 312 -15.48 2.78 -22.79
C THR A 312 -16.25 1.75 -23.62
N PHE A 313 -15.78 1.42 -24.81
CA PHE A 313 -16.35 0.39 -25.66
C PHE A 313 -15.25 -0.54 -26.20
N SER A 314 -15.60 -1.78 -26.53
CA SER A 314 -14.68 -2.74 -27.17
C SER A 314 -15.21 -3.12 -28.55
N GLN A 315 -14.28 -3.40 -29.47
CA GLN A 315 -14.56 -4.02 -30.77
C GLN A 315 -14.07 -5.48 -30.82
N ASN A 316 -13.61 -6.02 -29.70
CA ASN A 316 -13.26 -7.41 -29.55
C ASN A 316 -14.54 -8.27 -29.56
N GLU A 317 -14.39 -9.58 -29.54
CA GLU A 317 -15.50 -10.53 -29.44
C GLU A 317 -16.39 -10.26 -28.21
N GLU A 318 -17.64 -10.72 -28.24
CA GLU A 318 -18.58 -10.57 -27.13
C GLU A 318 -18.05 -11.22 -25.85
N GLY A 319 -17.50 -12.43 -25.99
CA GLY A 319 -16.97 -13.21 -24.88
C GLY A 319 -18.07 -13.89 -24.05
N GLU A 320 -17.64 -14.63 -23.04
CA GLU A 320 -18.54 -15.35 -22.14
C GLU A 320 -19.09 -14.41 -21.06
N LYS A 321 -20.28 -14.75 -20.52
CA LYS A 321 -20.84 -14.06 -19.35
C LYS A 321 -19.96 -14.26 -18.13
N ILE A 322 -19.96 -13.28 -17.23
CA ILE A 322 -19.21 -13.32 -15.99
C ILE A 322 -19.85 -14.35 -15.05
N LYS A 323 -19.13 -15.40 -14.72
CA LYS A 323 -19.63 -16.49 -13.89
C LYS A 323 -19.53 -16.15 -12.42
N VAL A 324 -20.67 -16.26 -11.69
CA VAL A 324 -20.73 -15.99 -10.26
C VAL A 324 -20.80 -17.30 -9.48
N LEU A 325 -19.79 -17.59 -8.68
CA LEU A 325 -19.63 -18.78 -7.86
C LEU A 325 -20.12 -18.48 -6.43
N ARG A 326 -21.21 -19.12 -6.03
CA ARG A 326 -21.71 -19.05 -4.65
C ARG A 326 -21.19 -20.21 -3.84
N ALA A 327 -20.54 -19.95 -2.72
CA ALA A 327 -20.06 -20.95 -1.78
C ALA A 327 -20.76 -20.83 -0.41
N LEU A 328 -20.83 -21.93 0.34
CA LEU A 328 -21.35 -21.93 1.72
C LEU A 328 -20.28 -21.44 2.72
N SER A 329 -18.99 -21.66 2.39
CA SER A 329 -17.89 -21.27 3.25
C SER A 329 -16.68 -20.80 2.42
N ASP A 330 -15.74 -20.13 3.08
CA ASP A 330 -14.48 -19.70 2.49
C ASP A 330 -13.62 -20.88 1.94
N LYS A 331 -13.71 -22.06 2.59
CA LYS A 331 -13.03 -23.27 2.12
C LYS A 331 -13.66 -23.81 0.83
N GLU A 332 -14.99 -23.78 0.76
CA GLU A 332 -15.71 -24.16 -0.45
C GLU A 332 -15.47 -23.17 -1.58
N GLU A 333 -15.38 -21.88 -1.29
CA GLU A 333 -14.99 -20.86 -2.27
C GLU A 333 -13.65 -21.17 -2.88
N GLY A 334 -12.62 -21.44 -2.06
CA GLY A 334 -11.30 -21.84 -2.53
C GLY A 334 -11.35 -23.12 -3.39
N PHE A 335 -12.16 -24.11 -3.00
CA PHE A 335 -12.35 -25.33 -3.76
C PHE A 335 -13.00 -25.07 -5.13
N GLN A 336 -14.07 -24.29 -5.20
CA GLN A 336 -14.77 -23.98 -6.46
C GLN A 336 -13.86 -23.21 -7.42
N VAL A 337 -13.13 -22.18 -6.92
CA VAL A 337 -12.18 -21.40 -7.71
C VAL A 337 -11.08 -22.30 -8.28
N THR A 338 -10.46 -23.13 -7.46
CA THR A 338 -9.38 -24.01 -7.92
C THR A 338 -9.87 -25.13 -8.84
N ASN A 339 -11.12 -25.57 -8.66
CA ASN A 339 -11.75 -26.53 -9.56
C ASN A 339 -11.98 -25.94 -10.96
N GLU A 340 -12.41 -24.69 -11.04
CA GLU A 340 -12.64 -24.01 -12.31
C GLU A 340 -11.30 -23.76 -13.03
N ILE A 341 -10.25 -23.33 -12.31
CA ILE A 341 -8.89 -23.20 -12.87
C ILE A 341 -8.40 -24.54 -13.42
N PHE A 342 -8.54 -25.62 -12.64
CA PHE A 342 -8.16 -26.96 -13.07
C PHE A 342 -8.92 -27.41 -14.32
N ARG A 343 -10.23 -27.11 -14.38
CA ARG A 343 -11.07 -27.41 -15.54
C ARG A 343 -10.56 -26.71 -16.80
N LEU A 344 -10.35 -25.40 -16.72
CA LEU A 344 -9.89 -24.60 -17.85
C LEU A 344 -8.48 -24.99 -18.30
N ALA A 345 -7.55 -25.20 -17.35
CA ALA A 345 -6.19 -25.60 -17.67
C ALA A 345 -6.12 -26.97 -18.38
N ASN A 346 -6.91 -27.96 -17.92
CA ASN A 346 -6.80 -29.33 -18.45
C ASN A 346 -7.72 -29.60 -19.65
N TYR A 347 -8.95 -29.05 -19.67
CA TYR A 347 -9.90 -29.32 -20.78
C TYR A 347 -9.76 -28.32 -21.92
N GLU A 348 -9.35 -27.06 -21.62
CA GLU A 348 -9.15 -26.05 -22.65
C GLU A 348 -7.66 -25.76 -22.92
N GLN A 349 -6.76 -26.56 -22.34
CA GLN A 349 -5.30 -26.51 -22.53
C GLN A 349 -4.70 -25.10 -22.30
N GLN A 350 -5.21 -24.37 -21.28
CA GLN A 350 -4.69 -23.05 -20.91
C GLN A 350 -3.51 -23.21 -19.95
N GLU A 351 -2.54 -22.30 -20.07
CA GLU A 351 -1.40 -22.25 -19.16
C GLU A 351 -1.81 -21.69 -17.79
N TYR A 352 -1.19 -22.19 -16.70
CA TYR A 352 -1.48 -21.65 -15.36
C TYR A 352 -1.10 -20.17 -15.22
N SER A 353 -0.20 -19.65 -16.03
CA SER A 353 0.16 -18.24 -16.10
C SER A 353 -0.97 -17.33 -16.60
N ASP A 354 -1.97 -17.90 -17.32
CA ASP A 354 -3.13 -17.16 -17.81
C ASP A 354 -4.14 -16.79 -16.71
N PHE A 355 -3.94 -17.32 -15.49
CA PHE A 355 -4.89 -17.20 -14.39
C PHE A 355 -4.38 -16.26 -13.29
N ALA A 356 -5.25 -15.36 -12.85
CA ALA A 356 -5.02 -14.59 -11.64
C ALA A 356 -6.19 -14.74 -10.64
N ILE A 357 -5.86 -14.88 -9.36
CA ILE A 357 -6.81 -14.82 -8.25
C ILE A 357 -6.60 -13.51 -7.50
N LEU A 358 -7.60 -12.65 -7.55
CA LEU A 358 -7.59 -11.33 -6.94
C LEU A 358 -8.42 -11.31 -5.67
N TYR A 359 -7.87 -10.74 -4.61
CA TYR A 359 -8.54 -10.62 -3.32
C TYR A 359 -8.34 -9.24 -2.71
N ARG A 360 -9.25 -8.86 -1.79
CA ARG A 360 -9.23 -7.52 -1.17
C ARG A 360 -8.12 -7.40 -0.10
N THR A 361 -7.86 -8.45 0.66
CA THR A 361 -6.87 -8.45 1.75
C THR A 361 -5.99 -9.69 1.71
N ASN A 362 -4.71 -9.54 2.11
CA ASN A 362 -3.75 -10.66 2.15
C ASN A 362 -4.19 -11.82 3.06
N ALA A 363 -5.06 -11.58 4.04
CA ALA A 363 -5.57 -12.64 4.91
C ALA A 363 -6.37 -13.72 4.15
N GLN A 364 -6.92 -13.38 2.98
CA GLN A 364 -7.68 -14.32 2.14
C GLN A 364 -6.79 -15.32 1.42
N SER A 365 -5.50 -14.98 1.18
CA SER A 365 -4.58 -15.83 0.38
C SER A 365 -4.43 -17.23 0.97
N ARG A 366 -4.36 -17.36 2.30
CA ARG A 366 -4.10 -18.63 2.98
C ARG A 366 -5.03 -19.77 2.56
N ILE A 367 -6.31 -19.51 2.45
CA ILE A 367 -7.32 -20.53 2.07
C ILE A 367 -7.18 -20.89 0.59
N LEU A 368 -6.92 -19.90 -0.26
CA LEU A 368 -6.71 -20.10 -1.70
C LEU A 368 -5.42 -20.88 -1.95
N GLU A 369 -4.34 -20.58 -1.24
CA GLU A 369 -3.08 -21.33 -1.30
C GLU A 369 -3.26 -22.79 -0.86
N GLU A 370 -4.02 -23.02 0.23
CA GLU A 370 -4.33 -24.37 0.70
C GLU A 370 -5.14 -25.16 -0.36
N ALA A 371 -6.08 -24.50 -1.03
CA ALA A 371 -6.90 -25.12 -2.06
C ALA A 371 -6.07 -25.47 -3.32
N LEU A 372 -5.17 -24.57 -3.77
CA LEU A 372 -4.25 -24.81 -4.89
C LEU A 372 -3.28 -25.96 -4.60
N ARG A 373 -2.68 -25.97 -3.39
CA ARG A 373 -1.80 -27.06 -2.95
C ARG A 373 -2.48 -28.43 -2.94
N LYS A 374 -3.72 -28.51 -2.48
CA LYS A 374 -4.49 -29.76 -2.47
C LYS A 374 -4.74 -30.33 -3.88
N ARG A 375 -4.69 -29.48 -4.90
CA ARG A 375 -4.85 -29.88 -6.31
C ARG A 375 -3.54 -29.95 -7.07
N ASN A 376 -2.39 -29.76 -6.41
CA ASN A 376 -1.07 -29.69 -7.03
C ASN A 376 -1.00 -28.62 -8.15
N ILE A 377 -1.74 -27.52 -8.03
CA ILE A 377 -1.69 -26.41 -8.99
C ILE A 377 -0.54 -25.49 -8.56
N PRO A 378 0.45 -25.25 -9.44
CA PRO A 378 1.55 -24.34 -9.12
C PRO A 378 1.04 -22.89 -9.03
N TYR A 379 1.50 -22.15 -8.03
CA TYR A 379 1.09 -20.76 -7.83
C TYR A 379 2.24 -19.89 -7.35
N LYS A 380 2.10 -18.58 -7.55
CA LYS A 380 2.97 -17.55 -6.96
C LYS A 380 2.11 -16.47 -6.28
N ILE A 381 2.62 -15.95 -5.17
CA ILE A 381 2.01 -14.78 -4.51
C ILE A 381 2.76 -13.55 -4.97
N TYR A 382 2.04 -12.66 -5.64
CA TYR A 382 2.60 -11.40 -6.08
C TYR A 382 2.57 -10.38 -4.94
N GLY A 383 3.72 -9.71 -4.70
CA GLY A 383 3.89 -8.84 -3.53
C GLY A 383 4.21 -9.59 -2.24
N GLY A 384 4.79 -10.79 -2.33
CA GLY A 384 5.43 -11.49 -1.21
C GLY A 384 6.65 -10.72 -0.69
N GLN A 385 7.33 -11.25 0.34
CA GLN A 385 8.52 -10.58 0.91
C GLN A 385 9.59 -10.42 -0.17
N SER A 386 9.89 -9.15 -0.53
CA SER A 386 10.90 -8.80 -1.51
C SER A 386 12.26 -9.42 -1.15
N PHE A 387 13.04 -9.81 -2.16
CA PHE A 387 14.41 -10.30 -2.00
C PHE A 387 15.26 -9.37 -1.12
N TYR A 388 15.14 -8.06 -1.35
CA TYR A 388 15.87 -7.03 -0.59
C TYR A 388 15.40 -6.85 0.86
N GLN A 389 14.25 -7.42 1.24
CA GLN A 389 13.75 -7.41 2.62
C GLN A 389 14.23 -8.61 3.45
N ARG A 390 14.89 -9.60 2.83
CA ARG A 390 15.47 -10.75 3.54
C ARG A 390 16.55 -10.29 4.51
N LYS A 391 16.60 -10.95 5.67
CA LYS A 391 17.48 -10.53 6.78
C LYS A 391 18.93 -10.40 6.36
N GLU A 392 19.51 -11.46 5.76
CA GLU A 392 20.90 -11.52 5.32
C GLU A 392 21.24 -10.46 4.28
N ILE A 393 20.31 -10.16 3.38
CA ILE A 393 20.44 -9.10 2.36
C ILE A 393 20.47 -7.74 3.04
N LYS A 394 19.54 -7.46 3.95
CA LYS A 394 19.50 -6.18 4.70
C LYS A 394 20.74 -6.02 5.57
N ASP A 395 21.27 -7.09 6.12
CA ASP A 395 22.51 -7.06 6.94
C ASP A 395 23.70 -6.63 6.08
N LEU A 396 23.87 -7.19 4.88
CA LEU A 396 24.96 -6.79 3.98
C LEU A 396 24.74 -5.38 3.41
N LEU A 397 23.49 -5.03 3.01
CA LEU A 397 23.17 -3.66 2.56
C LEU A 397 23.43 -2.62 3.66
N ALA A 398 23.25 -2.95 4.94
CA ALA A 398 23.58 -2.04 6.02
C ALA A 398 25.07 -1.77 6.14
N TYR A 399 25.95 -2.74 5.82
CA TYR A 399 27.38 -2.49 5.67
C TYR A 399 27.67 -1.52 4.53
N PHE A 400 27.05 -1.73 3.37
CA PHE A 400 27.23 -0.85 2.22
C PHE A 400 26.77 0.58 2.57
N ARG A 401 25.60 0.72 3.18
CA ARG A 401 25.03 2.01 3.59
C ARG A 401 25.92 2.73 4.58
N LEU A 402 26.41 2.06 5.62
CA LEU A 402 27.27 2.67 6.63
C LEU A 402 28.65 3.05 6.06
N THR A 403 29.14 2.30 5.07
CA THR A 403 30.40 2.64 4.39
C THR A 403 30.24 3.91 3.54
N VAL A 404 29.10 4.09 2.87
CA VAL A 404 28.78 5.27 2.04
C VAL A 404 28.38 6.46 2.90
N ASN A 405 27.47 6.27 3.85
CA ASN A 405 26.99 7.27 4.79
C ASN A 405 27.24 6.80 6.23
N GLN A 406 28.30 7.27 6.84
CA GLN A 406 28.71 6.92 8.20
C GLN A 406 27.71 7.44 9.28
N ASN A 407 26.88 8.42 8.95
CA ASN A 407 25.88 8.95 9.87
C ASN A 407 24.58 8.15 9.88
N ASP A 408 24.45 7.11 9.05
CA ASP A 408 23.25 6.24 9.02
C ASP A 408 23.09 5.46 10.33
N GLU A 409 22.22 5.97 11.21
CA GLU A 409 21.97 5.42 12.54
C GLU A 409 21.40 4.00 12.48
N GLU A 410 20.49 3.72 11.55
CA GLU A 410 19.86 2.41 11.47
C GLU A 410 20.84 1.34 10.92
N ALA A 411 21.64 1.68 9.93
CA ALA A 411 22.70 0.82 9.46
C ALA A 411 23.75 0.56 10.56
N PHE A 412 24.17 1.59 11.28
CA PHE A 412 25.09 1.47 12.42
C PHE A 412 24.56 0.50 13.46
N LYS A 413 23.34 0.69 13.96
CA LYS A 413 22.72 -0.19 14.98
C LYS A 413 22.59 -1.63 14.51
N ARG A 414 22.32 -1.81 13.23
CA ARG A 414 22.11 -3.14 12.65
C ARG A 414 23.38 -3.97 12.62
N ILE A 415 24.52 -3.37 12.26
CA ILE A 415 25.75 -4.12 11.98
C ILE A 415 26.84 -4.02 13.05
N ILE A 416 26.73 -3.13 14.02
CA ILE A 416 27.77 -2.93 15.04
C ILE A 416 28.14 -4.25 15.78
N ASN A 417 27.15 -5.13 15.99
CA ASN A 417 27.35 -6.45 16.62
C ASN A 417 27.02 -7.63 15.70
N TYR A 418 26.92 -7.41 14.39
CA TYR A 418 26.73 -8.50 13.43
C TYR A 418 27.76 -8.44 12.30
N PRO A 419 28.53 -9.54 12.05
CA PRO A 419 28.69 -10.75 12.88
C PRO A 419 29.07 -10.45 14.33
N ARG A 420 28.86 -11.42 15.23
CA ARG A 420 28.98 -11.21 16.66
C ARG A 420 30.37 -10.68 17.10
N ARG A 421 30.41 -9.43 17.60
CA ARG A 421 31.64 -8.75 18.08
C ARG A 421 31.67 -8.57 19.58
N GLY A 422 30.61 -9.01 20.29
CA GLY A 422 30.50 -8.81 21.74
C GLY A 422 30.26 -7.37 22.14
N ILE A 423 29.59 -6.59 21.28
CA ILE A 423 29.08 -5.25 21.56
C ILE A 423 27.58 -5.37 21.81
N GLY A 424 27.17 -5.34 23.07
CA GLY A 424 25.76 -5.53 23.44
C GLY A 424 24.93 -4.25 23.33
N ASP A 425 23.60 -4.42 23.39
CA ASP A 425 22.62 -3.32 23.28
C ASP A 425 22.85 -2.21 24.32
N SER A 426 23.28 -2.57 25.54
CA SER A 426 23.63 -1.59 26.57
C SER A 426 24.77 -0.66 26.18
N THR A 427 25.72 -1.15 25.35
CA THR A 427 26.81 -0.31 24.81
C THR A 427 26.27 0.64 23.75
N VAL A 428 25.40 0.15 22.89
CA VAL A 428 24.72 0.96 21.85
C VAL A 428 23.83 2.03 22.49
N ASP A 429 23.08 1.67 23.54
CA ASP A 429 22.25 2.63 24.30
C ASP A 429 23.12 3.75 24.94
N LYS A 430 24.31 3.42 25.47
CA LYS A 430 25.26 4.42 25.98
C LYS A 430 25.80 5.34 24.89
N ILE A 431 26.18 4.80 23.74
CA ILE A 431 26.64 5.61 22.59
C ILE A 431 25.50 6.58 22.19
N ARG A 432 24.26 6.10 22.14
CA ARG A 432 23.09 6.91 21.79
C ARG A 432 22.82 8.01 22.83
N GLU A 433 22.93 7.72 24.12
CA GLU A 433 22.81 8.70 25.19
C GLU A 433 23.84 9.83 25.06
N ILE A 434 25.10 9.47 24.77
CA ILE A 434 26.17 10.43 24.52
C ILE A 434 25.87 11.25 23.28
N ALA A 435 25.49 10.60 22.18
CA ALA A 435 25.14 11.26 20.92
C ALA A 435 24.00 12.28 21.12
N GLY A 436 22.96 11.89 21.87
CA GLY A 436 21.83 12.77 22.22
C GLY A 436 22.26 13.97 23.08
N LYS A 437 23.14 13.75 24.07
CA LYS A 437 23.65 14.82 24.95
C LYS A 437 24.43 15.88 24.19
N TYR A 438 25.22 15.47 23.19
CA TYR A 438 26.07 16.39 22.41
C TYR A 438 25.47 16.76 21.04
N HIS A 439 24.26 16.30 20.72
CA HIS A 439 23.58 16.54 19.44
C HIS A 439 24.40 16.14 18.21
N VAL A 440 25.10 15.01 18.28
CA VAL A 440 25.94 14.48 17.22
C VAL A 440 25.45 13.09 16.77
N SER A 441 25.98 12.58 15.62
CA SER A 441 25.66 11.23 15.16
C SER A 441 26.34 10.15 16.03
N LEU A 442 25.84 8.91 15.98
CA LEU A 442 26.46 7.76 16.67
C LEU A 442 27.90 7.54 16.17
N TRP A 443 28.14 7.77 14.87
CA TRP A 443 29.45 7.67 14.29
C TRP A 443 30.43 8.71 14.84
N THR A 444 29.97 9.94 15.03
CA THR A 444 30.80 11.01 15.62
C THR A 444 31.25 10.63 17.03
N VAL A 445 30.39 9.97 17.82
CA VAL A 445 30.80 9.46 19.15
C VAL A 445 31.88 8.37 19.00
N LEU A 446 31.72 7.47 18.02
CA LEU A 446 32.69 6.41 17.74
C LEU A 446 34.06 6.95 17.32
N CYS A 447 34.10 8.03 16.54
CA CYS A 447 35.36 8.69 16.14
C CYS A 447 36.03 9.45 17.29
N ASN A 448 35.31 9.79 18.34
CA ASN A 448 35.83 10.57 19.49
C ASN A 448 35.80 9.76 20.81
N LEU A 449 36.06 8.44 20.73
CA LEU A 449 36.02 7.55 21.90
C LEU A 449 36.99 7.95 23.01
N ASP A 450 38.10 8.59 22.69
CA ASP A 450 39.07 9.15 23.62
C ASP A 450 38.43 10.20 24.53
N LYS A 451 37.55 11.06 24.00
CA LYS A 451 36.86 12.12 24.76
C LYS A 451 35.77 11.58 25.69
N VAL A 452 35.29 10.37 25.44
CA VAL A 452 34.22 9.72 26.20
C VAL A 452 34.65 8.38 26.81
N ALA A 453 35.94 8.14 26.90
CA ALA A 453 36.52 6.86 27.38
C ALA A 453 36.02 6.44 28.75
N GLY A 454 35.75 7.38 29.67
CA GLY A 454 35.18 7.12 31.00
C GLY A 454 33.80 6.45 31.02
N ALA A 455 33.07 6.45 29.88
CA ALA A 455 31.77 5.82 29.75
C ALA A 455 31.86 4.29 29.48
N PHE A 456 33.03 3.79 29.05
CA PHE A 456 33.21 2.41 28.59
C PHE A 456 34.40 1.76 29.25
N ASN A 457 34.36 0.44 29.48
CA ASN A 457 35.55 -0.32 29.90
C ASN A 457 36.52 -0.49 28.72
N SER A 458 37.78 -0.80 29.02
CA SER A 458 38.87 -0.95 28.03
C SER A 458 38.58 -1.99 26.94
N GLY A 459 37.97 -3.11 27.34
CA GLY A 459 37.59 -4.17 26.40
C GLY A 459 36.50 -3.73 25.42
N THR A 460 35.53 -2.93 25.88
CA THR A 460 34.48 -2.36 25.03
C THR A 460 35.07 -1.30 24.09
N LEU A 461 35.93 -0.41 24.60
CA LEU A 461 36.63 0.57 23.80
C LEU A 461 37.41 -0.07 22.64
N SER A 462 38.21 -1.13 22.94
CA SER A 462 38.94 -1.85 21.89
C SER A 462 38.03 -2.43 20.80
N LYS A 463 36.86 -2.98 21.19
CA LYS A 463 35.87 -3.52 20.21
C LYS A 463 35.26 -2.41 19.35
N LEU A 464 34.90 -1.27 19.97
CA LEU A 464 34.36 -0.11 19.26
C LEU A 464 35.38 0.48 18.28
N GLN A 465 36.65 0.63 18.71
CA GLN A 465 37.75 1.08 17.86
C GLN A 465 37.97 0.16 16.66
N LYS A 466 37.98 -1.17 16.89
CA LYS A 466 38.10 -2.16 15.80
C LYS A 466 36.97 -2.07 14.80
N PHE A 467 35.74 -1.86 15.27
CA PHE A 467 34.59 -1.67 14.36
C PHE A 467 34.70 -0.37 13.57
N GLY A 468 35.08 0.74 14.22
CA GLY A 468 35.28 2.02 13.54
C GLY A 468 36.37 1.91 12.46
N SER A 469 37.53 1.34 12.80
CA SER A 469 38.63 1.12 11.84
C SER A 469 38.24 0.19 10.69
N LEU A 470 37.34 -0.77 10.91
CA LEU A 470 36.84 -1.65 9.85
C LEU A 470 36.04 -0.84 8.80
N ILE A 471 35.15 0.01 9.23
CA ILE A 471 34.30 0.82 8.33
C ILE A 471 35.15 1.88 7.60
N GLU A 472 36.07 2.55 8.30
CA GLU A 472 36.99 3.51 7.65
C GLU A 472 37.86 2.84 6.58
N ARG A 473 38.39 1.65 6.87
CA ARG A 473 39.13 0.86 5.89
C ARG A 473 38.28 0.52 4.66
N PHE A 474 37.00 0.15 4.85
CA PHE A 474 36.10 -0.06 3.71
C PHE A 474 35.94 1.19 2.87
N ARG A 475 35.71 2.32 3.51
CA ARG A 475 35.55 3.62 2.83
C ARG A 475 36.80 3.98 1.98
N GLU A 476 37.98 3.78 2.51
CA GLU A 476 39.22 4.02 1.79
C GLU A 476 39.37 3.06 0.59
N GLN A 477 39.09 1.77 0.80
CA GLN A 477 39.25 0.73 -0.20
C GLN A 477 38.31 0.86 -1.38
N ILE A 478 37.07 1.32 -1.15
CA ILE A 478 36.03 1.39 -2.20
C ILE A 478 36.03 2.73 -2.94
N ALA A 479 36.84 3.71 -2.56
CA ALA A 479 36.75 5.07 -3.08
C ALA A 479 36.78 5.16 -4.61
N ASN A 480 37.56 4.29 -5.26
CA ASN A 480 37.71 4.26 -6.71
C ASN A 480 37.05 3.05 -7.39
N GLU A 481 36.49 2.11 -6.59
CA GLU A 481 35.94 0.85 -7.09
C GLU A 481 34.52 1.04 -7.67
N ASN A 482 34.14 0.19 -8.63
CA ASN A 482 32.75 0.06 -9.04
C ASN A 482 31.90 -0.63 -7.96
N ALA A 483 30.58 -0.65 -8.11
CA ALA A 483 29.68 -1.21 -7.08
C ALA A 483 29.96 -2.69 -6.81
N TYR A 484 30.31 -3.49 -7.82
CA TYR A 484 30.56 -4.92 -7.65
C TYR A 484 31.85 -5.18 -6.86
N ASP A 485 32.95 -4.56 -7.24
CA ASP A 485 34.24 -4.74 -6.54
C ASP A 485 34.16 -4.22 -5.10
N ALA A 486 33.52 -3.06 -4.90
CA ALA A 486 33.23 -2.54 -3.58
C ALA A 486 32.41 -3.52 -2.72
N ALA A 487 31.33 -4.08 -3.28
CA ALA A 487 30.47 -5.02 -2.60
C ALA A 487 31.20 -6.32 -2.23
N VAL A 488 32.04 -6.86 -3.10
CA VAL A 488 32.87 -8.05 -2.85
C VAL A 488 33.87 -7.81 -1.74
N ILE A 489 34.56 -6.66 -1.74
CA ILE A 489 35.53 -6.27 -0.67
C ILE A 489 34.81 -6.25 0.68
N ILE A 490 33.68 -5.56 0.76
CA ILE A 490 32.91 -5.44 2.01
C ILE A 490 32.35 -6.81 2.45
N ALA A 491 31.72 -7.57 1.55
CA ALA A 491 31.11 -8.85 1.88
C ALA A 491 32.14 -9.84 2.46
N ARG A 492 33.34 -9.92 1.87
CA ARG A 492 34.42 -10.80 2.34
C ARG A 492 35.00 -10.33 3.67
N SER A 493 35.31 -9.04 3.78
CA SER A 493 36.04 -8.50 4.93
C SER A 493 35.16 -8.16 6.13
N SER A 494 33.83 -8.12 5.98
CA SER A 494 32.87 -7.90 7.08
C SER A 494 32.74 -9.12 8.03
N GLY A 495 33.07 -10.33 7.52
CA GLY A 495 32.89 -11.59 8.21
C GLY A 495 31.49 -12.20 8.05
N ILE A 496 30.57 -11.57 7.27
CA ILE A 496 29.20 -12.10 7.05
C ILE A 496 29.25 -13.44 6.32
N ILE A 497 30.10 -13.56 5.29
CA ILE A 497 30.21 -14.81 4.51
C ILE A 497 30.72 -15.94 5.39
N ASP A 498 31.67 -15.67 6.27
CA ASP A 498 32.23 -16.67 7.19
C ASP A 498 31.15 -17.09 8.22
N ASP A 499 30.41 -16.14 8.79
CA ASP A 499 29.33 -16.41 9.75
C ASP A 499 28.24 -17.29 9.11
N LEU A 500 27.80 -16.98 7.90
CA LEU A 500 26.81 -17.79 7.16
C LEU A 500 27.36 -19.14 6.67
N SER A 501 28.67 -19.24 6.42
CA SER A 501 29.31 -20.50 6.00
C SER A 501 29.44 -21.50 7.13
N ASN A 502 29.39 -21.06 8.40
CA ASN A 502 29.37 -21.91 9.57
C ASN A 502 27.99 -22.47 9.89
N ASP A 503 26.92 -22.01 9.20
CA ASP A 503 25.57 -22.52 9.36
C ASP A 503 25.26 -23.54 8.24
N GLU A 504 25.44 -24.82 8.54
CA GLU A 504 25.21 -25.92 7.59
C GLU A 504 23.73 -26.34 7.48
N THR A 505 22.82 -25.64 8.14
CA THR A 505 21.37 -25.89 8.00
C THR A 505 20.89 -25.53 6.59
N PRO A 506 19.81 -26.16 6.09
CA PRO A 506 19.22 -25.78 4.80
C PRO A 506 18.91 -24.28 4.69
N GLU A 507 18.53 -23.64 5.80
CA GLU A 507 18.29 -22.20 5.88
C GLU A 507 19.60 -21.40 5.78
N GLY A 508 20.70 -21.87 6.41
CA GLY A 508 22.03 -21.26 6.30
C GLY A 508 22.56 -21.30 4.87
N VAL A 509 22.42 -22.46 4.21
CA VAL A 509 22.78 -22.63 2.80
C VAL A 509 21.98 -21.64 1.91
N SER A 510 20.66 -21.56 2.10
CA SER A 510 19.81 -20.64 1.35
C SER A 510 20.17 -19.17 1.58
N ARG A 511 20.55 -18.78 2.80
CA ARG A 511 21.01 -17.41 3.09
C ARG A 511 22.33 -17.10 2.37
N LYS A 512 23.25 -18.05 2.31
CA LYS A 512 24.52 -17.88 1.56
C LYS A 512 24.26 -17.74 0.06
N GLU A 513 23.35 -18.54 -0.51
CA GLU A 513 22.93 -18.42 -1.89
C GLU A 513 22.32 -17.04 -2.17
N ASN A 514 21.50 -16.52 -1.25
CA ASN A 514 20.94 -15.18 -1.36
C ASN A 514 22.02 -14.08 -1.40
N ILE A 515 23.07 -14.19 -0.60
CA ILE A 515 24.21 -13.24 -0.65
C ILE A 515 24.91 -13.31 -2.01
N GLN A 516 25.17 -14.55 -2.51
CA GLN A 516 25.77 -14.71 -3.83
C GLN A 516 24.93 -14.10 -4.94
N GLU A 517 23.61 -14.27 -4.85
CA GLU A 517 22.68 -13.70 -5.80
C GLU A 517 22.62 -12.17 -5.73
N LEU A 518 22.72 -11.59 -4.54
CA LEU A 518 22.87 -10.14 -4.40
C LEU A 518 24.13 -9.65 -5.13
N LEU A 519 25.28 -10.32 -4.94
CA LEU A 519 26.53 -9.96 -5.59
C LEU A 519 26.44 -10.10 -7.12
N ASN A 520 25.76 -11.13 -7.62
CA ASN A 520 25.49 -11.28 -9.05
C ASN A 520 24.66 -10.10 -9.59
N GLY A 521 23.58 -9.73 -8.87
CA GLY A 521 22.77 -8.56 -9.27
C GLY A 521 23.54 -7.23 -9.24
N ILE A 522 24.49 -7.06 -8.31
CA ILE A 522 25.36 -5.89 -8.27
C ILE A 522 26.32 -5.89 -9.47
N LYS A 523 26.83 -7.08 -9.85
CA LYS A 523 27.70 -7.22 -11.03
C LYS A 523 26.97 -6.80 -12.31
N ASP A 524 25.76 -7.32 -12.50
CA ASP A 524 24.93 -6.98 -13.66
C ASP A 524 24.61 -5.47 -13.69
N PHE A 525 24.35 -4.87 -12.53
CA PHE A 525 24.18 -3.43 -12.41
C PHE A 525 25.44 -2.67 -12.87
N SER A 526 26.62 -3.04 -12.34
CA SER A 526 27.88 -2.35 -12.66
C SER A 526 28.23 -2.45 -14.14
N GLU A 527 28.11 -3.66 -14.73
CA GLU A 527 28.37 -3.87 -16.15
C GLU A 527 27.42 -3.10 -17.07
N THR A 528 26.12 -3.04 -16.68
CA THR A 528 25.10 -2.31 -17.43
C THR A 528 25.33 -0.80 -17.32
N ALA A 529 25.56 -0.29 -16.12
CA ALA A 529 25.82 1.12 -15.89
C ALA A 529 27.07 1.60 -16.65
N TYR A 530 28.15 0.80 -16.63
CA TYR A 530 29.36 1.08 -17.37
C TYR A 530 29.11 1.16 -18.89
N LYS A 531 28.38 0.19 -19.46
CA LYS A 531 28.03 0.17 -20.90
C LYS A 531 27.16 1.35 -21.30
N GLU A 532 26.29 1.82 -20.40
CA GLU A 532 25.40 2.94 -20.63
C GLU A 532 26.03 4.31 -20.28
N GLY A 533 27.29 4.36 -19.84
CA GLY A 533 27.96 5.58 -19.40
C GLY A 533 27.30 6.23 -18.17
N LYS A 534 26.65 5.42 -17.33
CA LYS A 534 26.02 5.83 -16.06
C LYS A 534 26.95 5.61 -14.88
N ASP A 535 26.57 6.14 -13.71
CA ASP A 535 27.29 5.92 -12.47
C ASP A 535 27.20 4.44 -12.05
N ASP A 536 28.33 3.75 -12.04
CA ASP A 536 28.49 2.33 -11.69
C ASP A 536 28.92 2.11 -10.24
N LYS A 537 28.93 3.16 -9.41
CA LYS A 537 29.41 3.13 -8.03
C LYS A 537 28.38 2.62 -7.05
N LEU A 538 28.83 2.20 -5.86
CA LEU A 538 28.00 1.65 -4.79
C LEU A 538 26.84 2.58 -4.34
N PRO A 539 27.00 3.91 -4.23
CA PRO A 539 25.89 4.80 -3.91
C PRO A 539 24.75 4.75 -4.92
N ALA A 540 25.03 4.68 -6.22
CA ALA A 540 24.00 4.59 -7.26
C ALA A 540 23.25 3.25 -7.21
N PHE A 541 23.94 2.15 -6.92
CA PHE A 541 23.29 0.86 -6.66
C PHE A 541 22.32 0.93 -5.46
N LEU A 542 22.78 1.50 -4.33
CA LEU A 542 21.97 1.65 -3.12
C LEU A 542 20.73 2.51 -3.34
N GLU A 543 20.84 3.57 -4.12
CA GLU A 543 19.68 4.38 -4.54
C GLU A 543 18.69 3.54 -5.34
N GLY A 544 19.18 2.79 -6.33
CA GLY A 544 18.35 1.88 -7.11
C GLY A 544 17.59 0.89 -6.24
N VAL A 545 18.27 0.25 -5.27
CA VAL A 545 17.65 -0.69 -4.33
C VAL A 545 16.61 -0.02 -3.43
N ALA A 546 16.90 1.18 -2.92
CA ALA A 546 15.96 1.91 -2.06
C ALA A 546 14.68 2.32 -2.79
N LEU A 547 14.75 2.50 -4.10
CA LEU A 547 13.63 2.89 -4.95
C LEU A 547 12.87 1.69 -5.57
N LEU A 548 13.32 0.44 -5.33
CA LEU A 548 12.61 -0.75 -5.79
C LEU A 548 11.27 -0.92 -5.07
N THR A 549 10.28 -1.37 -5.81
CA THR A 549 8.97 -1.76 -5.27
C THR A 549 8.82 -3.28 -5.27
N ASP A 550 7.85 -3.81 -4.51
CA ASP A 550 7.56 -5.26 -4.46
C ASP A 550 7.18 -5.84 -5.84
N GLN A 551 6.84 -4.98 -6.81
CA GLN A 551 6.52 -5.36 -8.19
C GLN A 551 7.75 -5.60 -9.06
N ASP A 552 8.94 -5.19 -8.61
CA ASP A 552 10.18 -5.27 -9.37
C ASP A 552 10.96 -6.59 -9.20
N GLY A 553 10.49 -7.50 -8.35
CA GLY A 553 11.20 -8.70 -7.89
C GLY A 553 10.98 -9.99 -8.70
N ASP A 554 10.25 -9.97 -9.81
CA ASP A 554 9.97 -11.19 -10.59
C ASP A 554 11.20 -11.65 -11.40
N LYS A 555 11.78 -12.78 -11.00
CA LYS A 555 12.83 -13.48 -11.78
C LYS A 555 12.23 -14.31 -12.90
N GLU A 556 12.91 -14.36 -14.05
CA GLU A 556 12.66 -15.24 -15.19
C GLU A 556 12.94 -16.72 -14.84
N GLY A 557 12.07 -17.36 -14.05
CA GLY A 557 12.15 -18.80 -13.78
C GLY A 557 10.76 -19.39 -13.67
N ASP A 558 10.50 -20.51 -14.32
CA ASP A 558 9.25 -21.28 -14.35
C ASP A 558 7.99 -20.42 -14.18
N GLN A 559 7.58 -19.78 -15.27
CA GLN A 559 6.51 -18.75 -15.27
C GLN A 559 5.10 -19.35 -15.28
N ASN A 560 4.94 -20.66 -15.57
CA ASN A 560 3.63 -21.29 -15.67
C ASN A 560 2.99 -21.54 -14.28
N LYS A 561 2.56 -20.47 -13.61
CA LYS A 561 1.99 -20.50 -12.26
C LYS A 561 0.80 -19.55 -12.16
N VAL A 562 -0.25 -20.00 -11.45
CA VAL A 562 -1.39 -19.13 -11.10
C VAL A 562 -0.89 -17.97 -10.22
N THR A 563 -1.27 -16.75 -10.55
CA THR A 563 -0.86 -15.57 -9.80
C THR A 563 -1.91 -15.18 -8.76
N LEU A 564 -1.50 -15.14 -7.48
CA LEU A 564 -2.32 -14.68 -6.36
C LEU A 564 -1.88 -13.29 -5.94
N MET A 565 -2.81 -12.32 -5.87
CA MET A 565 -2.48 -10.96 -5.44
C MET A 565 -3.67 -10.20 -4.89
N THR A 566 -3.39 -9.10 -4.18
CA THR A 566 -4.45 -8.15 -3.86
C THR A 566 -4.89 -7.39 -5.11
N ILE A 567 -6.15 -6.94 -5.14
CA ILE A 567 -6.66 -6.14 -6.27
C ILE A 567 -5.81 -4.88 -6.48
N HIS A 568 -5.32 -4.23 -5.42
CA HIS A 568 -4.43 -3.06 -5.55
C HIS A 568 -3.13 -3.41 -6.29
N ALA A 569 -2.57 -4.59 -6.05
CA ALA A 569 -1.33 -5.03 -6.71
C ALA A 569 -1.55 -5.41 -8.19
N SER A 570 -2.80 -5.68 -8.60
CA SER A 570 -3.12 -6.05 -9.98
C SER A 570 -3.21 -4.84 -10.93
N LYS A 571 -3.21 -3.61 -10.40
CA LYS A 571 -3.23 -2.41 -11.23
C LYS A 571 -2.00 -2.37 -12.15
N GLY A 572 -2.24 -2.15 -13.46
CA GLY A 572 -1.19 -2.18 -14.48
C GLY A 572 -0.88 -3.57 -15.06
N LEU A 573 -1.47 -4.64 -14.49
CA LEU A 573 -1.35 -6.01 -15.00
C LEU A 573 -2.60 -6.42 -15.77
N GLU A 574 -2.51 -7.52 -16.54
CA GLU A 574 -3.61 -8.10 -17.31
C GLU A 574 -3.44 -9.63 -17.39
N PHE A 575 -4.55 -10.37 -17.45
CA PHE A 575 -4.58 -11.82 -17.45
C PHE A 575 -5.76 -12.31 -18.29
N SER A 576 -5.56 -13.42 -18.97
CA SER A 576 -6.62 -14.02 -19.79
C SER A 576 -7.86 -14.39 -18.95
N ASN A 577 -7.65 -14.90 -17.72
CA ASN A 577 -8.72 -15.32 -16.81
C ASN A 577 -8.50 -14.73 -15.42
N VAL A 578 -9.49 -14.01 -14.90
CA VAL A 578 -9.41 -13.36 -13.60
C VAL A 578 -10.50 -13.86 -12.67
N PHE A 579 -10.11 -14.31 -11.48
CA PHE A 579 -11.00 -14.69 -10.39
C PHE A 579 -10.99 -13.60 -9.32
N ILE A 580 -12.14 -12.97 -9.09
CA ILE A 580 -12.33 -11.94 -8.04
C ILE A 580 -13.02 -12.61 -6.88
N THR A 581 -12.30 -12.82 -5.77
CA THR A 581 -12.76 -13.62 -4.63
C THR A 581 -13.16 -12.78 -3.42
N GLY A 582 -14.09 -13.30 -2.61
CA GLY A 582 -14.55 -12.65 -1.39
C GLY A 582 -15.41 -11.42 -1.65
N LEU A 583 -16.27 -11.47 -2.67
CA LEU A 583 -17.24 -10.41 -2.96
C LEU A 583 -18.41 -10.43 -1.97
N GLU A 584 -18.15 -9.93 -0.76
CA GLU A 584 -19.09 -9.93 0.36
C GLU A 584 -19.13 -8.56 1.03
N GLU A 585 -20.31 -8.17 1.51
CA GLU A 585 -20.44 -6.98 2.37
C GLU A 585 -19.52 -7.08 3.59
N GLU A 586 -18.90 -5.95 3.98
CA GLU A 586 -17.93 -5.82 5.07
C GLU A 586 -16.54 -6.46 4.81
N LEU A 587 -16.36 -7.12 3.65
CA LEU A 587 -15.08 -7.60 3.16
C LEU A 587 -14.67 -6.88 1.87
N PHE A 588 -15.54 -6.87 0.88
CA PHE A 588 -15.41 -6.10 -0.35
C PHE A 588 -16.79 -5.66 -0.87
N PRO A 589 -17.23 -4.43 -0.56
CA PRO A 589 -16.50 -3.31 0.06
C PRO A 589 -16.12 -3.57 1.52
N ALA A 590 -14.98 -3.03 1.96
CA ALA A 590 -14.53 -3.15 3.34
C ALA A 590 -15.44 -2.36 4.29
N GLN A 591 -15.70 -2.88 5.48
CA GLN A 591 -16.63 -2.30 6.47
C GLN A 591 -16.39 -0.81 6.74
N GLN A 592 -15.13 -0.42 6.87
CA GLN A 592 -14.76 0.97 7.11
C GLN A 592 -15.02 1.90 5.91
N CYS A 593 -15.10 1.34 4.71
CA CYS A 593 -15.29 2.12 3.47
C CYS A 593 -16.78 2.33 3.13
N VAL A 594 -17.70 1.67 3.82
CA VAL A 594 -19.16 1.84 3.60
C VAL A 594 -19.70 3.07 4.32
N THR A 595 -18.93 3.67 5.22
CA THR A 595 -19.39 4.76 6.09
C THR A 595 -19.50 6.12 5.39
N THR A 596 -18.74 6.34 4.32
CA THR A 596 -18.77 7.59 3.55
C THR A 596 -18.96 7.33 2.05
N PRO A 597 -19.71 8.18 1.33
CA PRO A 597 -19.90 8.02 -0.12
C PRO A 597 -18.57 7.98 -0.90
N ALA A 598 -17.64 8.86 -0.57
CA ALA A 598 -16.34 8.93 -1.25
C ALA A 598 -15.51 7.63 -1.09
N ALA A 599 -15.49 7.05 0.12
CA ALA A 599 -14.79 5.79 0.34
C ALA A 599 -15.47 4.60 -0.37
N LEU A 600 -16.80 4.60 -0.45
CA LEU A 600 -17.54 3.59 -1.23
C LEU A 600 -17.27 3.73 -2.72
N GLU A 601 -17.18 4.94 -3.24
CA GLU A 601 -16.82 5.19 -4.63
C GLU A 601 -15.39 4.71 -4.95
N GLU A 602 -14.44 4.84 -4.01
CA GLU A 602 -13.09 4.28 -4.17
C GLU A 602 -13.10 2.75 -4.18
N GLU A 603 -13.86 2.09 -3.30
CA GLU A 603 -14.03 0.62 -3.34
C GLU A 603 -14.69 0.16 -4.65
N ARG A 604 -15.61 0.95 -5.22
CA ARG A 604 -16.20 0.68 -6.54
C ARG A 604 -15.17 0.83 -7.66
N ARG A 605 -14.29 1.84 -7.61
CA ARG A 605 -13.14 1.96 -8.53
C ARG A 605 -12.19 0.77 -8.39
N LEU A 606 -11.99 0.29 -7.17
CA LEU A 606 -11.18 -0.91 -6.94
C LEU A 606 -11.82 -2.15 -7.59
N PHE A 607 -13.12 -2.31 -7.50
CA PHE A 607 -13.84 -3.39 -8.17
C PHE A 607 -13.80 -3.24 -9.72
N TYR A 608 -13.96 -2.03 -10.23
CA TYR A 608 -13.76 -1.71 -11.64
C TYR A 608 -12.35 -2.10 -12.11
N VAL A 609 -11.32 -1.78 -11.32
CA VAL A 609 -9.94 -2.21 -11.62
C VAL A 609 -9.85 -3.73 -11.68
N ALA A 610 -10.43 -4.46 -10.73
CA ALA A 610 -10.39 -5.92 -10.72
C ALA A 610 -11.00 -6.53 -11.98
N LEU A 611 -12.19 -6.09 -12.39
CA LEU A 611 -12.87 -6.54 -13.62
C LEU A 611 -12.04 -6.26 -14.87
N THR A 612 -11.49 -5.05 -14.97
CA THR A 612 -10.72 -4.61 -16.14
C THR A 612 -9.32 -5.21 -16.23
N ARG A 613 -8.94 -6.13 -15.30
CA ARG A 613 -7.72 -6.95 -15.44
C ARG A 613 -7.94 -8.14 -16.35
N ALA A 614 -9.19 -8.55 -16.56
CA ALA A 614 -9.53 -9.68 -17.40
C ALA A 614 -9.49 -9.31 -18.90
N GLU A 615 -8.87 -10.17 -19.69
CA GLU A 615 -8.88 -10.10 -21.15
C GLU A 615 -10.07 -10.87 -21.71
N LYS A 616 -10.18 -12.17 -21.39
CA LYS A 616 -11.15 -13.10 -21.97
C LYS A 616 -12.28 -13.44 -21.03
N ARG A 617 -11.98 -13.80 -19.77
CA ARG A 617 -12.97 -14.28 -18.80
C ARG A 617 -12.78 -13.65 -17.43
N ALA A 618 -13.89 -13.33 -16.81
CA ALA A 618 -13.94 -12.89 -15.41
C ALA A 618 -14.85 -13.83 -14.62
N PHE A 619 -14.40 -14.21 -13.42
CA PHE A 619 -15.13 -15.02 -12.46
C PHE A 619 -15.25 -14.23 -11.16
N MET A 620 -16.41 -14.28 -10.54
CA MET A 620 -16.68 -13.65 -9.25
C MET A 620 -17.06 -14.73 -8.25
N SER A 621 -16.60 -14.63 -7.01
CA SER A 621 -17.00 -15.58 -5.98
C SER A 621 -17.30 -14.90 -4.65
N PHE A 622 -18.23 -15.49 -3.89
CA PHE A 622 -18.55 -15.09 -2.53
C PHE A 622 -18.95 -16.29 -1.68
N ALA A 623 -18.65 -16.22 -0.37
CA ALA A 623 -19.08 -17.21 0.60
C ALA A 623 -20.22 -16.66 1.49
N THR A 624 -21.22 -17.50 1.81
CA THR A 624 -22.32 -17.12 2.71
C THR A 624 -21.92 -17.15 4.19
N SER A 625 -20.77 -17.76 4.51
CA SER A 625 -20.16 -17.74 5.84
C SER A 625 -18.65 -17.76 5.78
N ARG A 626 -17.99 -17.06 6.71
CA ARG A 626 -16.52 -17.04 6.86
C ARG A 626 -16.11 -17.27 8.31
N TYR A 627 -14.93 -17.90 8.45
CA TYR A 627 -14.30 -18.01 9.75
C TYR A 627 -13.49 -16.73 10.05
N LYS A 628 -13.94 -15.91 11.01
CA LYS A 628 -13.33 -14.63 11.35
C LYS A 628 -13.15 -14.53 12.88
N ASN A 629 -11.92 -14.28 13.33
CA ASN A 629 -11.59 -14.12 14.77
C ASN A 629 -12.09 -15.28 15.68
N GLY A 630 -11.96 -16.52 15.20
CA GLY A 630 -12.39 -17.69 16.00
C GLY A 630 -13.88 -18.01 15.94
N GLN A 631 -14.67 -17.31 15.13
CA GLN A 631 -16.12 -17.52 14.99
C GLN A 631 -16.53 -17.60 13.52
N VAL A 632 -17.59 -18.36 13.24
CA VAL A 632 -18.25 -18.38 11.93
C VAL A 632 -19.19 -17.17 11.86
N VAL A 633 -18.95 -16.31 10.88
CA VAL A 633 -19.75 -15.10 10.61
C VAL A 633 -20.51 -15.30 9.31
N SER A 634 -21.81 -15.03 9.31
CA SER A 634 -22.63 -15.03 8.09
C SER A 634 -22.32 -13.78 7.26
N SER A 635 -22.14 -13.97 5.96
CA SER A 635 -21.84 -12.90 5.00
C SER A 635 -22.97 -12.76 3.98
N ARG A 636 -23.19 -11.53 3.50
CA ARG A 636 -24.09 -11.23 2.38
C ARG A 636 -23.24 -11.01 1.11
N PRO A 637 -23.78 -11.33 -0.08
CA PRO A 637 -23.07 -10.98 -1.32
C PRO A 637 -22.83 -9.48 -1.40
N SER A 638 -21.69 -9.11 -2.00
CA SER A 638 -21.33 -7.71 -2.23
C SER A 638 -22.37 -7.00 -3.08
N ARG A 639 -22.70 -5.77 -2.70
CA ARG A 639 -23.55 -4.88 -3.50
C ARG A 639 -23.04 -4.68 -4.92
N PHE A 640 -21.71 -4.76 -5.14
CA PHE A 640 -21.10 -4.57 -6.45
C PHE A 640 -21.54 -5.63 -7.47
N ILE A 641 -21.84 -6.86 -7.05
CA ILE A 641 -22.41 -7.87 -7.95
C ILE A 641 -23.78 -7.41 -8.47
N GLY A 642 -24.60 -6.82 -7.60
CA GLY A 642 -25.92 -6.28 -7.95
C GLY A 642 -25.90 -4.99 -8.76
N GLU A 643 -24.73 -4.34 -8.90
CA GLU A 643 -24.55 -3.15 -9.74
C GLU A 643 -24.25 -3.49 -11.21
N ILE A 644 -24.00 -4.77 -11.52
CA ILE A 644 -23.86 -5.29 -12.88
C ILE A 644 -25.21 -5.75 -13.39
N ASP A 645 -25.54 -5.42 -14.64
CA ASP A 645 -26.79 -5.86 -15.27
C ASP A 645 -26.79 -7.38 -15.46
N GLN A 646 -27.95 -8.02 -15.20
CA GLN A 646 -28.11 -9.47 -15.19
C GLN A 646 -27.76 -10.16 -16.52
N GLU A 647 -27.87 -9.46 -17.62
CA GLU A 647 -27.50 -9.97 -18.94
C GLU A 647 -26.03 -10.35 -19.09
N PHE A 648 -25.14 -9.68 -18.31
CA PHE A 648 -23.70 -9.95 -18.29
C PHE A 648 -23.28 -11.02 -17.29
N LEU A 649 -24.21 -11.50 -16.45
CA LEU A 649 -23.93 -12.46 -15.37
C LEU A 649 -24.46 -13.87 -15.70
N GLU A 650 -23.70 -14.86 -15.23
CA GLU A 650 -24.11 -16.27 -15.21
C GLU A 650 -24.11 -16.79 -13.76
N GLY A 651 -25.15 -17.51 -13.36
CA GLY A 651 -25.23 -18.16 -12.03
C GLY A 651 -25.62 -17.24 -10.87
N TYR A 652 -25.98 -15.98 -11.10
CA TYR A 652 -26.44 -15.04 -10.09
C TYR A 652 -27.89 -14.64 -10.34
N ILE A 653 -28.74 -14.95 -9.38
CA ILE A 653 -30.10 -14.39 -9.32
C ILE A 653 -30.07 -13.36 -8.20
N ALA A 654 -30.26 -12.09 -8.53
CA ALA A 654 -30.36 -11.03 -7.55
C ALA A 654 -31.44 -11.39 -6.54
N MET A 655 -31.09 -11.54 -5.26
CA MET A 655 -32.11 -11.58 -4.22
C MET A 655 -32.82 -10.23 -4.28
N ARG A 656 -34.05 -10.21 -4.83
CA ARG A 656 -34.94 -9.07 -4.62
C ARG A 656 -35.01 -8.87 -3.12
N GLU A 657 -34.60 -7.71 -2.64
CA GLU A 657 -34.99 -7.25 -1.31
C GLU A 657 -36.50 -7.23 -1.34
N GLU A 658 -37.12 -8.25 -0.73
CA GLU A 658 -38.54 -8.12 -0.38
C GLU A 658 -38.60 -6.94 0.59
N PRO A 659 -39.34 -5.89 0.26
CA PRO A 659 -39.62 -4.86 1.25
C PRO A 659 -40.21 -5.61 2.46
N SER A 660 -39.59 -5.44 3.62
CA SER A 660 -40.01 -6.04 4.88
C SER A 660 -41.43 -5.58 5.23
N GLY A 661 -42.38 -6.21 4.62
CA GLY A 661 -43.81 -6.04 4.81
C GLY A 661 -44.50 -7.37 4.59
N PHE A 662 -44.47 -8.24 5.62
CA PHE A 662 -45.37 -9.36 5.69
C PHE A 662 -46.80 -8.81 5.72
N LYS A 663 -47.45 -8.68 4.56
CA LYS A 663 -48.90 -8.55 4.45
C LYS A 663 -49.47 -9.98 4.45
N LEU A 664 -49.97 -10.43 5.60
CA LEU A 664 -50.91 -11.54 5.66
C LEU A 664 -52.06 -11.20 4.72
N LYS A 665 -52.27 -12.01 3.69
CA LYS A 665 -53.54 -12.01 2.92
C LYS A 665 -54.59 -12.60 3.81
N THR A 666 -55.40 -11.76 4.44
CA THR A 666 -56.68 -12.16 4.99
C THR A 666 -57.72 -12.12 3.85
N THR A 667 -58.27 -13.26 3.57
CA THR A 667 -59.42 -13.46 2.68
C THR A 667 -60.62 -12.65 3.16
N THR A 668 -61.25 -11.99 2.21
CA THR A 668 -62.41 -11.11 2.33
C THR A 668 -63.65 -11.80 2.84
N ALA A 669 -64.30 -11.22 3.83
CA ALA A 669 -65.74 -11.23 3.96
C ALA A 669 -66.24 -9.96 4.68
N MET A 670 -66.97 -9.20 3.91
CA MET A 670 -68.00 -8.17 4.12
C MET A 670 -68.18 -7.44 5.46
N SER A 671 -68.31 -6.13 5.25
CA SER A 671 -69.23 -5.16 5.84
C SER A 671 -68.82 -4.41 7.11
N GLY A 672 -68.74 -3.10 6.97
CA GLY A 672 -69.34 -2.15 7.89
C GLY A 672 -68.44 -1.43 8.89
N LEU A 673 -68.19 -0.15 8.60
CA LEU A 673 -68.11 0.97 9.55
C LEU A 673 -66.94 1.10 10.58
N HIS A 674 -66.37 2.29 10.53
CA HIS A 674 -65.59 3.03 11.53
C HIS A 674 -64.05 2.89 11.48
N LYS A 675 -63.41 4.01 11.15
CA LYS A 675 -61.98 4.28 11.37
C LYS A 675 -61.67 4.31 12.86
N PRO A 676 -60.59 3.67 13.30
CA PRO A 676 -59.80 4.23 14.39
C PRO A 676 -58.40 4.56 13.99
N ALA A 677 -57.83 5.60 14.62
CA ALA A 677 -56.50 6.10 14.50
C ALA A 677 -55.45 5.05 14.92
N ILE A 678 -54.40 4.80 14.09
CA ILE A 678 -53.32 3.91 14.44
C ILE A 678 -52.30 4.68 15.27
N THR A 679 -52.27 4.40 16.55
CA THR A 679 -51.17 4.74 17.46
C THR A 679 -49.99 3.78 17.22
N LEU A 680 -48.81 4.32 16.94
CA LEU A 680 -47.54 3.62 16.87
C LEU A 680 -47.24 2.96 18.23
N ASN A 681 -47.30 1.64 18.31
CA ASN A 681 -46.86 0.89 19.48
C ASN A 681 -45.30 0.93 19.57
N LYS A 682 -44.81 1.55 20.63
CA LYS A 682 -43.44 1.38 21.12
C LYS A 682 -43.21 -0.09 21.50
N PRO A 683 -41.97 -0.63 21.37
CA PRO A 683 -41.70 -2.01 21.84
C PRO A 683 -42.02 -2.14 23.32
N ALA A 684 -42.66 -3.24 23.68
CA ALA A 684 -43.07 -3.53 25.05
C ALA A 684 -41.89 -3.39 26.00
N THR A 685 -41.93 -2.38 26.85
CA THR A 685 -41.05 -2.25 28.00
C THR A 685 -41.40 -3.33 29.00
N ILE A 686 -40.47 -4.27 29.24
CA ILE A 686 -40.61 -5.23 30.34
C ILE A 686 -40.50 -4.39 31.61
N ASP A 687 -41.59 -4.35 32.40
CA ASP A 687 -41.63 -3.62 33.65
C ASP A 687 -40.73 -4.35 34.67
N ILE A 688 -39.58 -3.79 34.97
CA ILE A 688 -38.63 -4.30 35.94
C ILE A 688 -38.72 -3.37 37.16
N PRO A 689 -39.27 -3.86 38.31
CA PRO A 689 -39.41 -3.03 39.50
C PRO A 689 -38.08 -2.51 40.02
N ALA A 690 -38.12 -1.37 40.71
CA ALA A 690 -36.95 -0.80 41.34
C ALA A 690 -36.50 -1.73 42.49
N ILE A 691 -35.18 -2.08 42.48
CA ILE A 691 -34.59 -2.95 43.50
C ILE A 691 -33.98 -2.08 44.60
N ASP A 692 -34.29 -2.37 45.84
CA ASP A 692 -33.65 -1.75 47.00
C ASP A 692 -32.26 -2.38 47.22
N ARG A 693 -31.22 -1.58 46.98
CA ARG A 693 -29.82 -2.00 47.08
C ARG A 693 -29.38 -2.41 48.50
N SER A 694 -30.08 -1.96 49.52
CA SER A 694 -29.75 -2.31 50.92
C SER A 694 -30.16 -3.74 51.29
N LYS A 695 -31.07 -4.36 50.53
CA LYS A 695 -31.58 -5.70 50.76
C LYS A 695 -31.07 -6.77 49.77
N LEU A 696 -29.94 -6.49 49.10
CA LEU A 696 -29.37 -7.44 48.11
C LEU A 696 -28.64 -8.59 48.79
N LYS A 697 -28.98 -9.84 48.39
CA LYS A 697 -28.24 -11.05 48.77
C LYS A 697 -27.65 -11.74 47.53
N PRO A 698 -26.43 -12.28 47.58
CA PRO A 698 -25.86 -13.03 46.47
C PRO A 698 -26.67 -14.28 46.16
N ILE A 699 -26.83 -14.61 44.89
CA ILE A 699 -27.52 -15.83 44.43
C ILE A 699 -26.53 -16.78 43.74
N ASP A 700 -26.67 -18.08 44.06
CA ASP A 700 -25.87 -19.11 43.37
C ASP A 700 -26.35 -19.29 41.91
N SER A 701 -25.39 -19.55 41.03
CA SER A 701 -25.63 -19.76 39.59
C SER A 701 -26.65 -20.88 39.27
N ASN A 702 -26.76 -21.86 40.15
CA ASN A 702 -27.71 -22.98 39.99
C ASN A 702 -29.14 -22.62 40.36
N GLN A 703 -29.34 -21.57 41.14
CA GLN A 703 -30.66 -21.12 41.62
C GLN A 703 -31.29 -20.10 40.64
N VAL A 704 -30.59 -19.68 39.62
CA VAL A 704 -31.13 -18.74 38.62
C VAL A 704 -32.09 -19.47 37.70
N VAL A 705 -33.34 -18.96 37.62
CA VAL A 705 -34.41 -19.48 36.76
C VAL A 705 -35.01 -18.42 35.85
N PRO A 706 -35.58 -18.78 34.70
CA PRO A 706 -36.27 -17.84 33.83
C PRO A 706 -37.40 -17.11 34.55
N GLY A 707 -37.57 -15.83 34.28
CA GLY A 707 -38.56 -14.97 34.93
C GLY A 707 -38.05 -14.24 36.19
N MET A 708 -36.93 -14.67 36.76
CA MET A 708 -36.36 -14.09 37.99
C MET A 708 -35.80 -12.69 37.74
N ILE A 709 -36.00 -11.80 38.69
CA ILE A 709 -35.42 -10.47 38.71
C ILE A 709 -34.09 -10.51 39.48
N ILE A 710 -33.02 -10.15 38.83
CA ILE A 710 -31.66 -10.18 39.38
C ILE A 710 -31.03 -8.79 39.30
N PHE A 711 -30.01 -8.56 40.14
CA PHE A 711 -29.16 -7.36 40.07
C PHE A 711 -27.73 -7.75 39.73
N HIS A 712 -27.16 -7.08 38.73
CA HIS A 712 -25.75 -7.21 38.36
C HIS A 712 -25.01 -5.90 38.66
N PRO A 713 -23.85 -5.93 39.32
CA PRO A 713 -23.13 -4.70 39.75
C PRO A 713 -22.87 -3.69 38.62
N THR A 714 -22.60 -4.18 37.42
CA THR A 714 -22.26 -3.32 36.24
C THR A 714 -23.50 -2.97 35.40
N PHE A 715 -24.53 -3.84 35.34
CA PHE A 715 -25.64 -3.68 34.39
C PHE A 715 -26.97 -3.34 35.10
N GLY A 716 -27.00 -3.27 36.44
CA GLY A 716 -28.18 -2.94 37.22
C GLY A 716 -29.21 -4.05 37.31
N ALA A 717 -30.49 -3.67 37.54
CA ALA A 717 -31.61 -4.60 37.63
C ALA A 717 -31.99 -5.18 36.27
N GLY A 718 -32.22 -6.49 36.21
CA GLY A 718 -32.57 -7.18 34.98
C GLY A 718 -33.46 -8.39 35.23
N LYS A 719 -34.28 -8.78 34.24
CA LYS A 719 -35.13 -9.99 34.24
C LYS A 719 -34.51 -11.07 33.39
N VAL A 720 -34.36 -12.28 33.95
CA VAL A 720 -33.90 -13.48 33.25
C VAL A 720 -34.97 -13.94 32.28
N VAL A 721 -34.65 -13.95 30.99
CA VAL A 721 -35.60 -14.34 29.93
C VAL A 721 -35.45 -15.83 29.56
N ASN A 722 -34.20 -16.29 29.45
CA ASN A 722 -33.92 -17.67 29.05
C ASN A 722 -32.63 -18.18 29.68
N LEU A 723 -32.49 -19.50 29.82
CA LEU A 723 -31.27 -20.20 30.26
C LEU A 723 -30.85 -21.20 29.19
N GLU A 724 -29.55 -21.21 28.87
CA GLU A 724 -28.95 -22.09 27.86
C GLU A 724 -27.71 -22.80 28.44
N GLY A 725 -27.49 -24.06 28.05
CA GLY A 725 -26.35 -24.89 28.50
C GLY A 725 -26.54 -25.56 29.86
N LEU A 726 -25.63 -26.48 30.20
CA LEU A 726 -25.61 -27.26 31.44
C LEU A 726 -24.30 -27.09 32.22
N GLY A 727 -24.36 -27.21 33.54
CA GLY A 727 -23.22 -27.17 34.43
C GLY A 727 -22.39 -25.87 34.32
N VAL A 728 -21.09 -25.97 34.14
CA VAL A 728 -20.17 -24.80 34.11
C VAL A 728 -20.35 -23.89 32.89
N GLN A 729 -21.05 -24.33 31.85
CA GLN A 729 -21.34 -23.55 30.63
C GLN A 729 -22.76 -22.94 30.62
N LYS A 730 -23.48 -22.99 31.75
CA LYS A 730 -24.84 -22.43 31.89
C LYS A 730 -24.82 -20.90 31.68
N LYS A 731 -25.60 -20.41 30.73
CA LYS A 731 -25.73 -19.00 30.35
C LYS A 731 -27.16 -18.52 30.61
N ALA A 732 -27.30 -17.28 31.08
CA ALA A 732 -28.60 -16.63 31.24
C ALA A 732 -28.69 -15.45 30.25
N LYS A 733 -29.76 -15.39 29.47
CA LYS A 733 -30.16 -14.22 28.71
C LYS A 733 -30.98 -13.30 29.58
N VAL A 734 -30.47 -12.12 29.88
CA VAL A 734 -31.07 -11.16 30.82
C VAL A 734 -31.37 -9.85 30.09
N VAL A 735 -32.59 -9.33 30.28
CA VAL A 735 -32.94 -7.98 29.80
C VAL A 735 -32.84 -7.04 30.99
N PHE A 736 -31.92 -6.09 30.88
CA PHE A 736 -31.63 -5.07 31.90
C PHE A 736 -32.44 -3.81 31.67
N ARG A 737 -32.78 -3.12 32.74
CA ARG A 737 -33.60 -1.89 32.72
C ARG A 737 -32.93 -0.77 31.93
N GLU A 738 -31.59 -0.60 32.06
CA GLU A 738 -30.80 0.46 31.41
C GLU A 738 -29.79 -0.04 30.38
N GLY A 739 -29.60 -1.38 30.26
CA GLY A 739 -28.52 -1.99 29.49
C GLY A 739 -28.93 -2.88 28.32
N GLY A 740 -30.24 -2.97 27.98
CA GLY A 740 -30.74 -3.86 26.93
C GLY A 740 -30.60 -5.35 27.26
N SER A 741 -30.69 -6.23 26.24
CA SER A 741 -30.55 -7.69 26.42
C SER A 741 -29.09 -8.11 26.39
N ARG A 742 -28.65 -8.92 27.38
CA ARG A 742 -27.30 -9.48 27.48
C ARG A 742 -27.33 -10.95 27.87
N THR A 743 -26.32 -11.69 27.38
CA THR A 743 -26.11 -13.10 27.77
C THR A 743 -24.94 -13.17 28.75
N LEU A 744 -25.22 -13.66 29.96
CA LEU A 744 -24.25 -13.78 31.04
C LEU A 744 -23.87 -15.24 31.24
N LEU A 745 -22.55 -15.54 31.37
CA LEU A 745 -22.08 -16.87 31.78
C LEU A 745 -22.18 -16.96 33.32
N LEU A 746 -23.08 -17.76 33.82
CA LEU A 746 -23.47 -17.77 35.24
C LEU A 746 -22.31 -18.11 36.19
N LYS A 747 -21.35 -18.93 35.78
CA LYS A 747 -20.17 -19.29 36.56
C LYS A 747 -19.33 -18.07 36.99
N PHE A 748 -19.31 -16.99 36.18
CA PHE A 748 -18.51 -15.81 36.46
C PHE A 748 -19.32 -14.55 36.76
N ALA A 749 -20.65 -14.64 36.64
CA ALA A 749 -21.53 -13.52 36.86
C ALA A 749 -21.85 -13.39 38.39
N LYS A 750 -21.41 -12.26 38.98
CA LYS A 750 -21.81 -11.91 40.36
C LYS A 750 -23.24 -11.36 40.33
N LEU A 751 -24.20 -12.23 40.69
CA LEU A 751 -25.62 -11.90 40.68
C LEU A 751 -26.17 -11.80 42.06
N TYR A 752 -27.14 -10.91 42.26
CA TYR A 752 -27.83 -10.68 43.50
C TYR A 752 -29.34 -10.69 43.29
N ILE A 753 -30.09 -11.06 44.35
CA ILE A 753 -31.55 -10.92 44.41
C ILE A 753 -31.92 -10.07 45.62
N GLN A 754 -33.08 -9.43 45.54
CA GLN A 754 -33.64 -8.73 46.70
C GLN A 754 -34.21 -9.78 47.66
N ALA A 755 -33.83 -9.71 48.94
CA ALA A 755 -34.42 -10.50 50.00
C ALA A 755 -35.79 -9.90 50.37
N ASP A 756 -36.77 -10.75 50.62
CA ASP A 756 -38.08 -10.34 51.07
C ASP A 756 -38.05 -9.54 52.38
#